data_86bd4509eff1c36da5aa124d15325895
#
_entry.id   86bd4509eff1c36da5aa124d15325895
#
_cell.length_a   1.000
_cell.length_b   1.000
_cell.length_c   1.000
_cell.angle_alpha   90.00
_cell.angle_beta   90.00
_cell.angle_gamma   90.00
#
_symmetry.space_group_name_H-M   'P 1'
#
loop_
_entity.id
_entity.type
_entity.pdbx_description
1 polymer ?
#
loop_
_entity_poly.entity_id
_entity_poly.type
_entity_poly.pdbx_seq_one_letter_code
_entity_poly.pdbx_strand_id
1 'polypeptide(L)'
;MFVSRFVQSAFQKAISLAFVSLLVTASLAQSAAPQNTQPSLPPLTPMPQAPAPQNNAHLYSDQNYAKPQSPFPNVLAPYKAQSVPPPNLINSVRTDQLFRDGKIYLSINDAVAMALENNLDIVLQRYNLSIADTDLLRTKSGQFALGVNQGVVQGTPGGPSAGGTGSASTGATGTGAGGTQTGVGGAGAGAGGLVGSTLGAGPTLNSYDPTLTGTIQGERTSSPQPNVFISGGVPKVVQNTNVYNFGYTQAFATGTSANLAFSNSRITTNVPYNLVNPEIGSSFRFQLTQHLLQGFGFDPNLRWIRIARNTRENGDVVFRQQIIATVSQIENIYWDLVTAYEAVRVNERALQLAQKTLSDDEEQVRIGTLAPITLAQAKSGVATANQNLITSQTQLLLQQLLMKNAITKNMGDPILAIAPVIPTDTLQISEPQAARPVEDLIQEALQARPEIATARINLANAEISRKSLKNALRPTLDVYAFYGSSSVAGDQTAILPPCDFPGSIPGTNCLNPGTIPRSGYPNAFHDLFNSSGPDKGVGANLNIVLRNRAVQSEQVRSELEYRQSQVGLQQIENQISIEVRQSQFSVQQNYAALQAAIAARDYAKESLTAEQKKFSYGASTPTLVLQASSDLTKAESNVLNAAANYEKSKVQLDKSTAETLSKLGIDIADAESGQVKHAPTVKGVVPGNVEELTSPTAPYVPPPGPQTLPKQ
;
A
#
# COMPACT_ATOMS: atom_id res chain seq x y z
N MET A 1 -44.78 -36.73 -3.42
CA MET A 1 -44.14 -38.02 -3.05
C MET A 1 -42.88 -38.35 -3.85
N PHE A 2 -42.68 -37.82 -5.04
CA PHE A 2 -41.47 -38.06 -5.88
C PHE A 2 -40.25 -37.19 -5.51
N VAL A 3 -40.43 -35.97 -5.06
CA VAL A 3 -39.34 -35.03 -4.70
C VAL A 3 -38.66 -35.41 -3.37
N SER A 4 -39.41 -36.06 -2.45
CA SER A 4 -38.86 -36.49 -1.15
C SER A 4 -37.82 -37.63 -1.27
N ARG A 5 -37.97 -38.53 -2.25
CA ARG A 5 -37.05 -39.66 -2.42
C ARG A 5 -35.72 -39.27 -3.13
N PHE A 6 -35.75 -38.22 -3.94
CA PHE A 6 -34.54 -37.79 -4.65
C PHE A 6 -33.58 -37.02 -3.73
N VAL A 7 -34.13 -36.19 -2.84
CA VAL A 7 -33.32 -35.44 -1.84
C VAL A 7 -32.72 -36.36 -0.78
N GLN A 8 -33.46 -37.39 -0.35
CA GLN A 8 -32.97 -38.40 0.58
C GLN A 8 -31.79 -39.24 0.01
N SER A 9 -31.86 -39.60 -1.28
CA SER A 9 -30.82 -40.41 -1.93
C SER A 9 -29.51 -39.58 -2.14
N ALA A 10 -29.62 -38.30 -2.49
CA ALA A 10 -28.47 -37.43 -2.69
C ALA A 10 -27.79 -37.09 -1.37
N PHE A 11 -28.56 -36.89 -0.29
CA PHE A 11 -28.02 -36.55 1.03
C PHE A 11 -27.34 -37.76 1.71
N GLN A 12 -27.91 -38.97 1.59
CA GLN A 12 -27.26 -40.20 2.08
C GLN A 12 -25.92 -40.50 1.39
N LYS A 13 -25.81 -40.25 0.07
CA LYS A 13 -24.55 -40.45 -0.66
C LYS A 13 -23.47 -39.42 -0.32
N ALA A 14 -23.82 -38.16 -0.06
CA ALA A 14 -22.91 -37.13 0.33
C ALA A 14 -22.32 -37.33 1.73
N ILE A 15 -23.14 -37.78 2.69
CA ILE A 15 -22.70 -38.05 4.08
C ILE A 15 -21.83 -39.32 4.16
N SER A 16 -22.13 -40.35 3.36
CA SER A 16 -21.31 -41.58 3.32
C SER A 16 -19.92 -41.33 2.76
N LEU A 17 -19.78 -40.43 1.78
CA LEU A 17 -18.44 -40.05 1.24
C LEU A 17 -17.61 -39.22 2.22
N ALA A 18 -18.22 -38.37 3.05
CA ALA A 18 -17.52 -37.54 4.01
C ALA A 18 -17.01 -38.34 5.23
N PHE A 19 -17.72 -39.41 5.63
CA PHE A 19 -17.33 -40.23 6.78
C PHE A 19 -16.26 -41.29 6.46
N VAL A 20 -16.19 -41.79 5.23
CA VAL A 20 -15.21 -42.79 4.82
C VAL A 20 -13.81 -42.18 4.63
N SER A 21 -13.72 -40.90 4.33
CA SER A 21 -12.43 -40.22 4.17
C SER A 21 -11.73 -39.84 5.50
N LEU A 22 -12.44 -39.86 6.64
CA LEU A 22 -11.88 -39.52 7.96
C LEU A 22 -11.27 -40.72 8.73
N LEU A 23 -11.47 -41.93 8.27
CA LEU A 23 -11.07 -43.17 8.99
C LEU A 23 -9.86 -43.90 8.39
N VAL A 24 -9.24 -43.38 7.33
CA VAL A 24 -8.15 -44.10 6.60
C VAL A 24 -6.74 -43.56 6.87
N THR A 25 -6.55 -42.53 7.69
CA THR A 25 -5.22 -41.96 7.92
C THR A 25 -4.57 -42.24 9.28
N ALA A 26 -4.96 -43.31 9.96
CA ALA A 26 -4.36 -43.69 11.24
C ALA A 26 -3.73 -45.09 11.21
N SER A 27 -2.79 -45.34 10.28
CA SER A 27 -1.85 -46.44 10.42
C SER A 27 -0.77 -46.38 9.31
N LEU A 28 0.40 -45.92 9.67
CA LEU A 28 1.71 -46.32 9.13
C LEU A 28 2.80 -45.41 9.76
N ALA A 29 3.13 -45.72 11.02
CA ALA A 29 4.42 -45.37 11.58
C ALA A 29 5.23 -46.66 11.71
N GLN A 30 6.06 -46.96 10.74
CA GLN A 30 7.03 -48.05 10.83
C GLN A 30 8.41 -47.47 11.14
N SER A 31 8.99 -47.99 12.18
CA SER A 31 10.31 -47.75 12.74
C SER A 31 11.46 -48.01 11.73
N ALA A 32 12.41 -47.07 11.64
CA ALA A 32 13.72 -47.31 11.07
C ALA A 32 14.79 -47.41 12.18
N ALA A 33 15.58 -48.45 12.15
CA ALA A 33 16.66 -48.75 13.04
C ALA A 33 17.89 -47.85 12.82
N PRO A 34 18.76 -47.64 13.81
CA PRO A 34 19.92 -46.76 13.68
C PRO A 34 21.07 -47.46 12.99
N GLN A 35 21.65 -46.83 11.94
CA GLN A 35 22.91 -47.22 11.37
C GLN A 35 24.09 -46.53 12.03
N ASN A 36 25.10 -47.36 12.32
CA ASN A 36 26.41 -47.04 12.88
C ASN A 36 27.17 -46.01 11.99
N THR A 37 27.65 -44.93 12.59
CA THR A 37 28.58 -44.02 11.95
C THR A 37 30.00 -44.24 12.48
N GLN A 38 30.92 -44.60 11.59
CA GLN A 38 32.37 -44.49 11.80
C GLN A 38 32.83 -43.00 11.65
N PRO A 39 33.82 -42.55 12.41
CA PRO A 39 34.33 -41.17 12.30
C PRO A 39 35.24 -41.04 11.07
N SER A 40 34.89 -40.17 10.17
CA SER A 40 35.71 -39.69 9.07
C SER A 40 36.41 -38.39 9.39
N LEU A 41 37.68 -38.30 8.94
CA LEU A 41 38.59 -37.13 9.09
C LEU A 41 37.97 -35.85 8.52
N PRO A 42 38.35 -34.67 9.03
CA PRO A 42 37.82 -33.41 8.60
C PRO A 42 38.25 -33.08 7.17
N PRO A 43 37.31 -32.67 6.29
CA PRO A 43 37.65 -32.22 4.94
C PRO A 43 38.29 -30.84 4.96
N LEU A 44 39.29 -30.68 4.11
CA LEU A 44 39.96 -29.39 3.78
C LEU A 44 38.92 -28.33 3.45
N THR A 45 39.07 -27.13 4.03
CA THR A 45 38.24 -25.97 3.76
C THR A 45 38.21 -25.66 2.25
N PRO A 46 37.04 -25.61 1.61
CA PRO A 46 36.96 -25.14 0.24
C PRO A 46 37.25 -23.65 0.18
N MET A 47 38.07 -23.28 -0.82
CA MET A 47 38.24 -21.86 -1.18
C MET A 47 36.86 -21.20 -1.40
N PRO A 48 36.72 -19.89 -1.08
CA PRO A 48 35.48 -19.16 -1.33
C PRO A 48 35.12 -19.30 -2.82
N GLN A 49 34.04 -20.00 -3.12
CA GLN A 49 33.45 -19.98 -4.45
C GLN A 49 32.99 -18.55 -4.72
N ALA A 50 33.31 -18.05 -5.91
CA ALA A 50 32.74 -16.82 -6.43
C ALA A 50 31.21 -16.90 -6.26
N PRO A 51 30.56 -15.80 -5.84
CA PRO A 51 29.12 -15.78 -5.68
C PRO A 51 28.47 -16.27 -6.99
N ALA A 52 27.67 -17.32 -6.89
CA ALA A 52 26.87 -17.76 -8.03
C ALA A 52 26.05 -16.55 -8.53
N PRO A 53 25.88 -16.36 -9.85
CA PRO A 53 25.04 -15.32 -10.37
C PRO A 53 23.69 -15.45 -9.69
N GLN A 54 23.34 -14.49 -8.85
CA GLN A 54 22.04 -14.42 -8.22
C GLN A 54 21.04 -14.31 -9.37
N ASN A 55 20.25 -15.37 -9.58
CA ASN A 55 19.06 -15.25 -10.41
C ASN A 55 18.35 -14.00 -9.96
N ASN A 56 18.12 -13.07 -10.88
CA ASN A 56 17.30 -11.88 -10.66
C ASN A 56 15.92 -12.37 -10.21
N ALA A 57 15.78 -12.66 -8.92
CA ALA A 57 14.50 -12.89 -8.32
C ALA A 57 13.69 -11.63 -8.59
N HIS A 58 12.56 -11.78 -9.25
CA HIS A 58 11.64 -10.70 -9.54
C HIS A 58 11.51 -9.84 -8.30
N LEU A 59 11.79 -8.54 -8.44
CA LEU A 59 11.86 -7.57 -7.35
C LEU A 59 10.52 -7.43 -6.61
N TYR A 60 9.45 -7.89 -7.26
CA TYR A 60 8.11 -8.04 -6.72
C TYR A 60 7.62 -9.45 -7.01
N SER A 61 7.20 -10.13 -5.97
CA SER A 61 6.52 -11.40 -6.08
C SER A 61 5.20 -11.19 -6.83
N ASP A 62 4.98 -11.95 -7.92
CA ASP A 62 3.68 -12.08 -8.58
C ASP A 62 2.61 -12.74 -7.68
N GLN A 63 2.83 -12.78 -6.37
CA GLN A 63 1.89 -13.32 -5.41
C GLN A 63 0.65 -12.43 -5.33
N ASN A 64 -0.44 -12.96 -5.82
CA ASN A 64 -1.74 -12.32 -5.69
C ASN A 64 -2.30 -12.53 -4.27
N TYR A 65 -2.10 -11.55 -3.41
CA TYR A 65 -2.57 -11.57 -2.03
C TYR A 65 -4.10 -11.46 -1.89
N ALA A 66 -4.83 -11.16 -2.97
CA ALA A 66 -6.29 -11.14 -3.00
C ALA A 66 -6.94 -12.55 -3.07
N LYS A 67 -6.13 -13.62 -3.17
CA LYS A 67 -6.59 -15.01 -3.20
C LYS A 67 -6.30 -15.72 -1.88
N PRO A 68 -7.28 -16.45 -1.30
CA PRO A 68 -7.04 -17.24 -0.10
C PRO A 68 -6.16 -18.45 -0.45
N GLN A 69 -5.43 -18.97 0.55
CA GLN A 69 -4.78 -20.26 0.42
C GLN A 69 -5.83 -21.37 0.32
N SER A 70 -5.69 -22.28 -0.65
CA SER A 70 -6.62 -23.40 -0.80
C SER A 70 -6.49 -24.37 0.38
N PRO A 71 -7.62 -24.76 1.03
CA PRO A 71 -7.60 -25.78 2.07
C PRO A 71 -7.34 -27.18 1.52
N PHE A 72 -7.40 -27.41 0.21
CA PHE A 72 -7.16 -28.71 -0.41
C PHE A 72 -5.91 -28.67 -1.31
N PRO A 73 -5.05 -29.69 -1.26
CA PRO A 73 -5.14 -30.94 -0.48
C PRO A 73 -4.74 -30.82 1.00
N ASN A 74 -4.24 -29.67 1.46
CA ASN A 74 -3.73 -29.50 2.82
C ASN A 74 -4.69 -28.63 3.66
N VAL A 75 -5.49 -29.26 4.51
CA VAL A 75 -6.48 -28.61 5.38
C VAL A 75 -5.83 -27.60 6.36
N LEU A 76 -4.56 -27.75 6.68
CA LEU A 76 -3.82 -26.84 7.56
C LEU A 76 -3.20 -25.66 6.80
N ALA A 77 -3.28 -25.61 5.48
CA ALA A 77 -2.73 -24.52 4.68
C ALA A 77 -3.27 -23.14 5.10
N PRO A 78 -4.58 -22.94 5.36
CA PRO A 78 -5.10 -21.64 5.80
C PRO A 78 -4.57 -21.16 7.16
N TYR A 79 -4.01 -22.07 7.98
CA TYR A 79 -3.46 -21.76 9.32
C TYR A 79 -1.96 -21.54 9.32
N LYS A 80 -1.30 -21.66 8.17
CA LYS A 80 0.13 -21.36 8.03
C LYS A 80 0.32 -19.91 7.66
N ALA A 81 1.28 -19.24 8.31
CA ALA A 81 1.68 -17.90 7.93
C ALA A 81 2.18 -17.88 6.49
N GLN A 82 1.68 -16.94 5.70
CA GLN A 82 2.17 -16.71 4.34
C GLN A 82 3.51 -15.97 4.42
N SER A 83 4.52 -16.49 3.73
CA SER A 83 5.82 -15.85 3.64
C SER A 83 5.75 -14.63 2.72
N VAL A 84 6.16 -13.48 3.23
CA VAL A 84 6.37 -12.27 2.42
C VAL A 84 7.87 -12.13 2.19
N PRO A 85 8.34 -11.97 0.94
CA PRO A 85 9.77 -11.81 0.67
C PRO A 85 10.31 -10.53 1.31
N PRO A 86 11.56 -10.53 1.80
CA PRO A 86 12.19 -9.33 2.35
C PRO A 86 12.30 -8.24 1.26
N PRO A 87 12.35 -6.94 1.65
CA PRO A 87 12.51 -5.84 0.70
C PRO A 87 13.87 -5.96 -0.01
N ASN A 88 13.87 -5.81 -1.33
CA ASN A 88 15.10 -5.73 -2.10
C ASN A 88 15.60 -4.29 -2.15
N LEU A 89 16.66 -4.01 -1.37
CA LEU A 89 17.32 -2.71 -1.27
C LEU A 89 18.60 -2.61 -2.10
N ILE A 90 18.85 -3.59 -2.98
CA ILE A 90 19.99 -3.57 -3.91
C ILE A 90 19.65 -2.62 -5.06
N ASN A 91 20.62 -1.80 -5.45
CA ASN A 91 20.49 -0.92 -6.61
C ASN A 91 20.33 -1.74 -7.91
N SER A 92 19.69 -1.16 -8.91
CA SER A 92 19.50 -1.84 -10.21
C SER A 92 20.84 -1.96 -10.96
N VAL A 93 20.95 -2.96 -11.84
CA VAL A 93 22.14 -3.20 -12.69
C VAL A 93 22.42 -2.01 -13.61
N ARG A 94 21.43 -1.18 -13.93
CA ARG A 94 21.59 0.04 -14.71
C ARG A 94 22.55 1.02 -14.05
N THR A 95 22.62 1.06 -12.71
CA THR A 95 23.55 1.90 -11.96
C THR A 95 25.03 1.61 -12.35
N ASP A 96 25.35 0.31 -12.50
CA ASP A 96 26.71 -0.11 -12.88
C ASP A 96 27.05 0.25 -14.33
N GLN A 97 26.05 0.30 -15.23
CA GLN A 97 26.25 0.66 -16.63
C GLN A 97 26.56 2.16 -16.83
N LEU A 98 26.03 3.01 -15.96
CA LEU A 98 26.26 4.47 -16.00
C LEU A 98 27.57 4.88 -15.31
N PHE A 99 28.17 3.97 -14.56
CA PHE A 99 29.45 4.21 -13.90
C PHE A 99 30.61 3.95 -14.87
N ARG A 100 31.37 5.02 -15.23
CA ARG A 100 32.52 4.96 -16.11
C ARG A 100 33.63 5.84 -15.54
N ASP A 101 34.84 5.34 -15.54
CA ASP A 101 36.07 6.09 -15.11
C ASP A 101 35.94 6.77 -13.72
N GLY A 102 35.23 6.11 -12.77
CA GLY A 102 35.03 6.67 -11.44
C GLY A 102 33.96 7.77 -11.37
N LYS A 103 33.19 8.01 -12.42
CA LYS A 103 32.16 9.06 -12.54
C LYS A 103 30.86 8.46 -13.02
N ILE A 104 29.75 9.09 -12.67
CA ILE A 104 28.41 8.72 -13.13
C ILE A 104 27.99 9.72 -14.21
N TYR A 105 27.90 9.26 -15.46
CA TYR A 105 27.38 10.07 -16.56
C TYR A 105 25.87 9.85 -16.64
N LEU A 106 25.09 10.91 -16.38
CA LEU A 106 23.66 10.83 -16.21
C LEU A 106 22.95 11.73 -17.22
N SER A 107 22.13 11.13 -18.10
CA SER A 107 21.14 11.85 -18.89
C SER A 107 19.82 11.96 -18.13
N ILE A 108 18.96 12.89 -18.53
CA ILE A 108 17.62 13.03 -17.94
C ILE A 108 16.80 11.73 -18.15
N ASN A 109 16.95 11.07 -19.29
CA ASN A 109 16.29 9.80 -19.59
C ASN A 109 16.74 8.69 -18.63
N ASP A 110 18.05 8.60 -18.38
CA ASP A 110 18.61 7.63 -17.44
C ASP A 110 18.22 7.96 -15.99
N ALA A 111 18.17 9.24 -15.63
CA ALA A 111 17.73 9.69 -14.32
C ALA A 111 16.29 9.27 -14.03
N VAL A 112 15.39 9.46 -14.99
CA VAL A 112 13.99 9.03 -14.89
C VAL A 112 13.88 7.50 -14.83
N ALA A 113 14.61 6.77 -15.70
CA ALA A 113 14.62 5.31 -15.68
C ALA A 113 15.11 4.73 -14.35
N MET A 114 16.23 5.26 -13.83
CA MET A 114 16.76 4.84 -12.54
C MET A 114 15.84 5.19 -11.38
N ALA A 115 15.16 6.32 -11.44
CA ALA A 115 14.19 6.69 -10.43
C ALA A 115 12.99 5.73 -10.41
N LEU A 116 12.48 5.33 -11.58
CA LEU A 116 11.41 4.34 -11.68
C LEU A 116 11.80 2.97 -11.09
N GLU A 117 13.09 2.59 -11.20
CA GLU A 117 13.59 1.32 -10.66
C GLU A 117 13.96 1.39 -9.17
N ASN A 118 14.59 2.49 -8.74
CA ASN A 118 15.27 2.56 -7.46
C ASN A 118 14.65 3.52 -6.44
N ASN A 119 13.84 4.51 -6.85
CA ASN A 119 13.32 5.50 -5.93
C ASN A 119 12.46 4.86 -4.83
N LEU A 120 12.78 5.16 -3.56
CA LEU A 120 12.14 4.55 -2.40
C LEU A 120 10.68 4.96 -2.23
N ASP A 121 10.27 6.15 -2.70
CA ASP A 121 8.89 6.61 -2.64
C ASP A 121 7.99 5.74 -3.55
N ILE A 122 8.48 5.38 -4.74
CA ILE A 122 7.80 4.47 -5.65
C ILE A 122 7.78 3.05 -5.06
N VAL A 123 8.88 2.59 -4.46
CA VAL A 123 8.94 1.27 -3.80
C VAL A 123 7.91 1.18 -2.67
N LEU A 124 7.79 2.19 -1.82
CA LEU A 124 6.78 2.22 -0.75
C LEU A 124 5.36 2.18 -1.32
N GLN A 125 5.10 2.91 -2.39
CA GLN A 125 3.77 2.93 -3.01
C GLN A 125 3.40 1.58 -3.66
N ARG A 126 4.36 0.80 -4.17
CA ARG A 126 4.13 -0.58 -4.64
C ARG A 126 3.61 -1.49 -3.53
N TYR A 127 4.14 -1.38 -2.31
CA TYR A 127 3.61 -2.13 -1.16
C TYR A 127 2.16 -1.78 -0.85
N ASN A 128 1.73 -0.54 -1.06
CA ASN A 128 0.34 -0.13 -0.85
C ASN A 128 -0.63 -0.89 -1.79
N LEU A 129 -0.23 -1.24 -3.02
CA LEU A 129 -1.02 -2.07 -3.92
C LEU A 129 -1.23 -3.47 -3.34
N SER A 130 -0.16 -4.10 -2.85
CA SER A 130 -0.22 -5.43 -2.20
C SER A 130 -1.05 -5.42 -0.92
N ILE A 131 -0.99 -4.34 -0.12
CA ILE A 131 -1.81 -4.16 1.07
C ILE A 131 -3.30 -4.04 0.68
N ALA A 132 -3.63 -3.32 -0.40
CA ALA A 132 -5.00 -3.24 -0.90
C ALA A 132 -5.55 -4.60 -1.35
N ASP A 133 -4.70 -5.47 -1.90
CA ASP A 133 -5.08 -6.84 -2.24
C ASP A 133 -5.41 -7.68 -0.99
N THR A 134 -4.68 -7.50 0.12
CA THR A 134 -5.01 -8.17 1.39
C THR A 134 -6.33 -7.68 1.97
N ASP A 135 -6.65 -6.40 1.83
CA ASP A 135 -7.95 -5.84 2.22
C ASP A 135 -9.09 -6.42 1.38
N LEU A 136 -8.86 -6.61 0.08
CA LEU A 136 -9.84 -7.28 -0.78
C LEU A 136 -10.06 -8.74 -0.34
N LEU A 137 -9.01 -9.45 0.06
CA LEU A 137 -9.13 -10.80 0.62
C LEU A 137 -9.96 -10.80 1.93
N ARG A 138 -9.64 -9.88 2.84
CA ARG A 138 -10.36 -9.72 4.11
C ARG A 138 -11.85 -9.44 3.91
N THR A 139 -12.18 -8.56 2.97
CA THR A 139 -13.58 -8.21 2.71
C THR A 139 -14.39 -9.33 2.05
N LYS A 140 -13.73 -10.26 1.34
CA LYS A 140 -14.37 -11.47 0.83
C LYS A 140 -14.89 -12.40 1.94
N SER A 141 -14.30 -12.34 3.13
CA SER A 141 -14.81 -13.05 4.31
C SER A 141 -15.97 -12.33 5.00
N GLY A 142 -16.46 -11.21 4.48
CA GLY A 142 -17.52 -10.39 5.10
C GLY A 142 -17.01 -9.39 6.14
N GLN A 143 -15.70 -9.32 6.39
CA GLN A 143 -15.09 -8.36 7.32
C GLN A 143 -14.91 -7.00 6.65
N PHE A 144 -14.73 -5.93 7.44
CA PHE A 144 -14.39 -4.61 6.91
C PHE A 144 -12.92 -4.53 6.47
N ALA A 145 -12.61 -3.68 5.49
CA ALA A 145 -11.24 -3.37 5.08
C ALA A 145 -10.50 -2.60 6.18
N LEU A 146 -9.21 -2.86 6.36
CA LEU A 146 -8.36 -2.07 7.27
C LEU A 146 -7.93 -0.75 6.62
N GLY A 147 -7.86 -0.72 5.29
CA GLY A 147 -7.50 0.41 4.46
C GLY A 147 -6.02 0.54 4.16
N VAL A 148 -5.75 1.34 3.16
CA VAL A 148 -4.41 1.61 2.62
C VAL A 148 -4.15 3.11 2.60
N ASN A 149 -2.90 3.53 2.65
CA ASN A 149 -2.53 4.92 2.41
C ASN A 149 -2.91 5.33 0.97
N GLN A 150 -3.76 6.34 0.85
CA GLN A 150 -4.23 6.90 -0.43
C GLN A 150 -3.55 8.21 -0.81
N GLY A 151 -2.49 8.59 -0.10
CA GLY A 151 -1.69 9.78 -0.37
C GLY A 151 -0.40 9.47 -1.14
N VAL A 152 0.15 10.49 -1.80
CA VAL A 152 1.48 10.43 -2.42
C VAL A 152 2.55 10.38 -1.33
N VAL A 153 3.52 9.47 -1.47
CA VAL A 153 4.68 9.39 -0.58
C VAL A 153 5.72 10.41 -1.03
N GLN A 154 6.20 11.23 -0.12
CA GLN A 154 7.20 12.28 -0.38
C GLN A 154 8.33 12.18 0.63
N GLY A 155 9.22 11.22 0.44
CA GLY A 155 10.42 11.03 1.26
C GLY A 155 11.70 11.55 0.60
N THR A 156 11.69 11.72 -0.73
CA THR A 156 12.87 12.17 -1.50
C THR A 156 13.08 13.67 -1.32
N PRO A 157 14.23 14.12 -0.74
CA PRO A 157 14.57 15.55 -0.61
C PRO A 157 14.77 16.22 -1.98
N GLY A 158 14.57 17.54 -2.06
CA GLY A 158 14.85 18.32 -3.27
C GLY A 158 13.62 18.69 -4.10
N GLY A 159 12.40 18.37 -3.64
CA GLY A 159 11.18 18.88 -4.26
C GLY A 159 10.92 20.36 -3.92
N PRO A 160 9.97 21.02 -4.62
CA PRO A 160 9.64 22.43 -4.44
C PRO A 160 9.24 22.83 -3.01
N SER A 161 9.02 21.86 -2.12
CA SER A 161 8.77 22.06 -0.69
C SER A 161 10.03 22.30 0.15
N ALA A 162 11.23 22.08 -0.39
CA ALA A 162 12.49 22.19 0.36
C ALA A 162 12.97 23.65 0.57
N GLY A 163 12.37 24.62 -0.10
CA GLY A 163 12.70 26.05 0.04
C GLY A 163 11.85 26.84 1.04
N GLY A 164 10.81 26.23 1.62
CA GLY A 164 9.93 26.84 2.62
C GLY A 164 10.38 26.50 4.04
N THR A 165 10.90 27.46 4.75
CA THR A 165 11.18 27.37 6.17
C THR A 165 10.03 26.72 6.94
N GLY A 166 10.25 25.54 7.49
CA GLY A 166 9.50 25.07 8.66
C GLY A 166 8.30 24.18 8.42
N SER A 167 8.12 23.55 7.27
CA SER A 167 7.12 22.52 7.09
C SER A 167 7.70 21.18 6.61
N ALA A 168 8.85 20.85 7.16
CA ALA A 168 9.25 19.44 7.20
C ALA A 168 8.22 18.73 8.06
N SER A 169 7.45 17.89 7.48
CA SER A 169 6.62 16.90 8.20
C SER A 169 5.13 16.89 7.95
N THR A 170 4.55 17.83 7.23
CA THR A 170 3.13 17.63 6.89
C THR A 170 2.88 16.58 5.82
N GLY A 171 3.90 16.15 5.07
CA GLY A 171 3.79 14.98 4.20
C GLY A 171 3.95 13.64 4.92
N ALA A 172 4.66 13.64 6.03
CA ALA A 172 4.85 12.44 6.86
C ALA A 172 3.77 12.26 7.93
N THR A 173 2.82 13.14 8.02
CA THR A 173 1.49 12.81 8.52
C THR A 173 0.68 12.07 7.47
N GLY A 174 1.36 11.52 6.45
CA GLY A 174 0.92 10.26 5.93
C GLY A 174 0.78 9.41 7.17
N THR A 175 -0.38 9.39 7.66
CA THR A 175 -0.93 8.30 8.36
C THR A 175 0.03 7.15 8.18
N GLY A 176 0.75 6.84 9.26
CA GLY A 176 1.61 5.68 9.30
C GLY A 176 0.87 4.49 8.72
N ALA A 177 1.54 3.44 8.33
CA ALA A 177 0.94 2.24 7.82
C ALA A 177 -0.35 1.94 8.62
N GLY A 178 -1.52 2.24 8.06
CA GLY A 178 -2.79 2.22 8.78
C GLY A 178 -3.59 3.52 8.81
N GLY A 179 -3.21 4.54 8.07
CA GLY A 179 -4.03 5.74 7.88
C GLY A 179 -5.26 5.45 7.06
N THR A 180 -6.24 4.95 7.72
CA THR A 180 -7.43 4.42 7.10
C THR A 180 -8.61 5.30 7.39
N GLN A 181 -9.20 5.81 6.39
CA GLN A 181 -10.60 6.19 6.40
C GLN A 181 -11.44 4.94 6.18
N THR A 182 -11.46 4.02 7.16
CA THR A 182 -12.20 2.81 6.88
C THR A 182 -13.02 2.37 8.05
N GLY A 183 -14.22 2.15 7.76
CA GLY A 183 -15.09 1.29 8.50
C GLY A 183 -15.78 1.94 9.71
N VAL A 184 -16.80 1.30 10.11
CA VAL A 184 -17.55 1.55 11.34
C VAL A 184 -16.58 1.43 12.52
N GLY A 185 -16.05 2.58 12.97
CA GLY A 185 -15.10 2.66 14.06
C GLY A 185 -13.70 3.14 13.68
N GLY A 186 -13.42 3.38 12.39
CA GLY A 186 -12.15 4.00 11.94
C GLY A 186 -12.16 5.49 12.25
N ALA A 187 -11.53 5.85 13.35
CA ALA A 187 -11.29 7.24 13.68
C ALA A 187 -10.23 7.80 12.74
N GLY A 188 -10.63 8.65 11.81
CA GLY A 188 -9.71 9.54 11.14
C GLY A 188 -9.12 10.47 12.17
N ALA A 189 -7.88 10.24 12.59
CA ALA A 189 -7.15 11.16 13.45
C ALA A 189 -6.75 12.38 12.61
N GLY A 190 -7.69 13.31 12.43
CA GLY A 190 -7.36 14.69 12.15
C GLY A 190 -6.86 15.31 13.46
N ALA A 191 -5.91 16.22 13.38
CA ALA A 191 -5.42 16.97 14.52
C ALA A 191 -6.59 17.59 15.28
N GLY A 192 -7.02 16.98 16.40
CA GLY A 192 -8.04 17.55 17.28
C GLY A 192 -9.28 16.72 17.58
N GLY A 193 -9.42 15.48 17.13
CA GLY A 193 -10.54 14.65 17.55
C GLY A 193 -10.87 13.48 16.66
N LEU A 194 -11.44 12.45 17.26
CA LEU A 194 -11.97 11.26 16.62
C LEU A 194 -13.22 11.61 15.78
N VAL A 195 -13.04 11.87 14.49
CA VAL A 195 -14.17 12.04 13.58
C VAL A 195 -14.48 10.68 12.92
N GLY A 196 -15.51 10.01 13.42
CA GLY A 196 -16.00 8.78 12.81
C GLY A 196 -16.70 9.06 11.48
N SER A 197 -16.29 8.38 10.40
CA SER A 197 -16.97 8.38 9.10
C SER A 197 -18.02 7.28 9.03
N THR A 198 -19.07 7.50 8.25
CA THR A 198 -20.09 6.48 7.93
C THR A 198 -19.69 5.59 6.76
N LEU A 199 -18.46 5.68 6.25
CA LEU A 199 -18.00 4.86 5.14
C LEU A 199 -18.14 3.37 5.46
N GLY A 200 -18.95 2.68 4.64
CA GLY A 200 -19.24 1.25 4.82
C GLY A 200 -20.20 0.93 5.96
N ALA A 201 -20.78 1.91 6.64
CA ALA A 201 -21.82 1.69 7.64
C ALA A 201 -23.07 1.05 7.02
N GLY A 202 -23.83 0.34 7.83
CA GLY A 202 -25.01 -0.39 7.39
C GLY A 202 -25.35 -1.56 8.34
N PRO A 203 -26.22 -2.48 7.95
CA PRO A 203 -26.55 -3.67 8.74
C PRO A 203 -25.30 -4.47 9.09
N THR A 204 -25.29 -5.11 10.26
CA THR A 204 -24.22 -6.03 10.66
C THR A 204 -24.14 -7.19 9.68
N LEU A 205 -22.92 -7.58 9.29
CA LEU A 205 -22.67 -8.71 8.41
C LEU A 205 -22.09 -9.88 9.20
N ASN A 206 -22.58 -11.07 8.90
CA ASN A 206 -21.97 -12.30 9.37
C ASN A 206 -20.79 -12.68 8.46
N SER A 207 -19.82 -13.42 8.99
CA SER A 207 -18.72 -13.93 8.19
C SER A 207 -19.23 -14.84 7.08
N TYR A 208 -18.69 -14.67 5.86
CA TYR A 208 -18.98 -15.56 4.73
C TYR A 208 -18.12 -16.83 4.76
N ASP A 209 -17.04 -16.81 5.52
CA ASP A 209 -16.21 -17.99 5.70
C ASP A 209 -16.97 -19.02 6.52
N PRO A 210 -17.07 -20.28 6.06
CA PRO A 210 -17.71 -21.33 6.81
C PRO A 210 -16.94 -21.62 8.10
N THR A 211 -17.65 -21.73 9.21
CA THR A 211 -17.09 -22.10 10.51
C THR A 211 -17.56 -23.46 10.93
N LEU A 212 -16.62 -24.34 11.30
CA LEU A 212 -16.88 -25.62 11.92
C LEU A 212 -16.49 -25.52 13.40
N THR A 213 -17.46 -25.79 14.28
CA THR A 213 -17.25 -25.79 15.72
C THR A 213 -17.40 -27.20 16.25
N GLY A 214 -16.56 -27.57 17.22
CA GLY A 214 -16.66 -28.86 17.92
C GLY A 214 -16.53 -28.65 19.42
N THR A 215 -17.43 -29.27 20.19
CA THR A 215 -17.36 -29.25 21.65
C THR A 215 -17.35 -30.69 22.16
N ILE A 216 -16.35 -31.03 22.94
CA ILE A 216 -16.23 -32.29 23.65
C ILE A 216 -16.16 -31.97 25.14
N GLN A 217 -17.12 -32.45 25.91
CA GLN A 217 -17.19 -32.15 27.33
C GLN A 217 -17.53 -33.43 28.11
N GLY A 218 -16.83 -33.67 29.19
CA GLY A 218 -17.19 -34.69 30.21
C GLY A 218 -17.47 -33.96 31.51
N GLU A 219 -18.60 -34.22 32.09
CA GLU A 219 -19.06 -33.62 33.33
C GLU A 219 -19.55 -34.68 34.29
N ARG A 220 -19.22 -34.52 35.56
CA ARG A 220 -19.79 -35.32 36.65
C ARG A 220 -20.44 -34.40 37.66
N THR A 221 -21.76 -34.40 37.69
CA THR A 221 -22.54 -33.63 38.66
C THR A 221 -22.95 -34.51 39.82
N SER A 222 -22.90 -33.98 41.02
CA SER A 222 -23.31 -34.65 42.23
C SER A 222 -24.18 -33.70 43.02
N SER A 223 -25.50 -33.95 43.02
CA SER A 223 -26.51 -33.05 43.56
C SER A 223 -27.22 -33.69 44.72
N PRO A 224 -27.08 -33.19 45.98
CA PRO A 224 -27.91 -33.61 47.08
C PRO A 224 -29.39 -33.31 46.80
N GLN A 225 -30.28 -34.26 47.08
CA GLN A 225 -31.69 -34.12 46.84
C GLN A 225 -32.45 -33.84 48.13
N PRO A 226 -33.11 -32.69 48.26
CA PRO A 226 -33.91 -32.37 49.45
C PRO A 226 -35.19 -33.23 49.56
N ASN A 227 -35.62 -33.82 48.44
CA ASN A 227 -36.75 -34.72 48.40
C ASN A 227 -36.39 -36.02 47.67
N VAL A 228 -36.14 -37.05 48.48
CA VAL A 228 -35.74 -38.37 48.00
C VAL A 228 -36.82 -39.09 47.20
N PHE A 229 -38.10 -38.70 47.34
CA PHE A 229 -39.18 -39.30 46.61
C PHE A 229 -39.09 -39.05 45.10
N ILE A 230 -38.66 -37.82 44.70
CA ILE A 230 -38.48 -37.45 43.32
C ILE A 230 -37.26 -38.14 42.70
N SER A 231 -36.21 -38.40 43.49
CA SER A 231 -35.01 -39.05 43.08
C SER A 231 -35.00 -40.58 43.16
N GLY A 232 -36.17 -41.19 43.45
CA GLY A 232 -36.29 -42.65 43.56
C GLY A 232 -35.66 -43.24 44.79
N GLY A 233 -35.68 -42.51 45.89
CA GLY A 233 -35.06 -42.96 47.15
C GLY A 233 -33.56 -42.63 47.29
N VAL A 234 -32.96 -41.96 46.28
CA VAL A 234 -31.51 -41.65 46.30
C VAL A 234 -31.28 -40.26 46.91
N PRO A 235 -30.61 -40.13 48.06
CA PRO A 235 -30.36 -38.85 48.73
C PRO A 235 -29.36 -37.95 47.98
N LYS A 236 -28.58 -38.53 47.06
CA LYS A 236 -27.59 -37.84 46.25
C LYS A 236 -27.60 -38.38 44.82
N VAL A 237 -28.06 -37.56 43.91
CA VAL A 237 -28.04 -37.90 42.47
C VAL A 237 -26.62 -37.64 41.92
N VAL A 238 -26.03 -38.65 41.33
CA VAL A 238 -24.76 -38.58 40.62
C VAL A 238 -25.07 -38.81 39.15
N GLN A 239 -24.67 -37.83 38.34
CA GLN A 239 -24.88 -37.90 36.90
C GLN A 239 -23.53 -37.64 36.19
N ASN A 240 -23.15 -38.53 35.28
CA ASN A 240 -22.02 -38.29 34.37
C ASN A 240 -22.60 -37.99 33.00
N THR A 241 -22.24 -36.82 32.42
CA THR A 241 -22.69 -36.36 31.13
C THR A 241 -21.50 -36.19 30.22
N ASN A 242 -21.48 -36.91 29.11
CA ASN A 242 -20.50 -36.72 28.05
C ASN A 242 -21.22 -36.10 26.85
N VAL A 243 -20.71 -34.96 26.36
CA VAL A 243 -21.29 -34.18 25.25
C VAL A 243 -20.31 -34.15 24.09
N TYR A 244 -20.84 -34.38 22.88
CA TYR A 244 -20.08 -34.32 21.61
C TYR A 244 -20.91 -33.54 20.59
N ASN A 245 -20.69 -32.22 20.51
CA ASN A 245 -21.46 -31.36 19.63
C ASN A 245 -20.60 -30.87 18.48
N PHE A 246 -21.17 -30.83 17.29
CA PHE A 246 -20.56 -30.27 16.09
C PHE A 246 -21.53 -29.26 15.46
N GLY A 247 -21.00 -28.11 15.05
CA GLY A 247 -21.75 -27.05 14.40
C GLY A 247 -21.09 -26.59 13.14
N TYR A 248 -21.86 -26.33 12.09
CA TYR A 248 -21.41 -25.68 10.86
C TYR A 248 -22.29 -24.46 10.63
N THR A 249 -21.64 -23.30 10.44
CA THR A 249 -22.35 -22.04 10.17
C THR A 249 -21.73 -21.36 8.97
N GLN A 250 -22.58 -20.89 8.04
CA GLN A 250 -22.15 -20.13 6.87
C GLN A 250 -23.18 -19.05 6.54
N ALA A 251 -22.69 -17.83 6.25
CA ALA A 251 -23.49 -16.76 5.69
C ALA A 251 -23.22 -16.59 4.19
N PHE A 252 -24.19 -16.02 3.49
CA PHE A 252 -24.15 -15.79 2.04
C PHE A 252 -24.40 -14.32 1.71
N ALA A 253 -23.90 -13.90 0.57
CA ALA A 253 -24.03 -12.52 0.08
C ALA A 253 -25.47 -12.05 -0.20
N THR A 254 -26.44 -12.95 -0.19
CA THR A 254 -27.88 -12.66 -0.33
C THR A 254 -28.53 -12.20 0.96
N GLY A 255 -27.81 -12.27 2.10
CA GLY A 255 -28.41 -12.12 3.44
C GLY A 255 -29.05 -13.40 3.96
N THR A 256 -28.68 -14.55 3.39
CA THR A 256 -29.04 -15.88 3.86
C THR A 256 -27.99 -16.39 4.82
N SER A 257 -28.39 -17.09 5.88
CA SER A 257 -27.47 -17.85 6.73
C SER A 257 -27.91 -19.29 6.87
N ALA A 258 -27.01 -20.22 6.80
CA ALA A 258 -27.22 -21.64 7.03
C ALA A 258 -26.50 -22.06 8.32
N ASN A 259 -27.21 -22.78 9.18
CA ASN A 259 -26.69 -23.35 10.41
C ASN A 259 -27.02 -24.83 10.45
N LEU A 260 -26.04 -25.69 10.67
CA LEU A 260 -26.21 -27.12 10.92
C LEU A 260 -25.63 -27.42 12.30
N ALA A 261 -26.47 -27.85 13.21
CA ALA A 261 -26.05 -28.29 14.53
C ALA A 261 -26.25 -29.79 14.66
N PHE A 262 -25.27 -30.47 15.19
CA PHE A 262 -25.32 -31.89 15.52
C PHE A 262 -24.91 -32.05 16.99
N SER A 263 -25.85 -32.44 17.83
CA SER A 263 -25.69 -32.53 19.27
C SER A 263 -25.83 -33.96 19.74
N ASN A 264 -24.87 -34.43 20.52
CA ASN A 264 -24.87 -35.77 21.07
C ASN A 264 -24.51 -35.73 22.55
N SER A 265 -25.28 -36.47 23.35
CA SER A 265 -25.03 -36.61 24.77
C SER A 265 -25.10 -38.06 25.20
N ARG A 266 -24.25 -38.46 26.14
CA ARG A 266 -24.36 -39.72 26.84
C ARG A 266 -24.42 -39.43 28.32
N ILE A 267 -25.58 -39.78 28.94
CA ILE A 267 -25.86 -39.49 30.35
C ILE A 267 -25.95 -40.82 31.08
N THR A 268 -25.23 -40.95 32.17
CA THR A 268 -25.43 -42.05 33.14
C THR A 268 -25.81 -41.46 34.48
N THR A 269 -26.79 -42.05 35.14
CA THR A 269 -27.28 -41.60 36.43
C THR A 269 -27.51 -42.77 37.38
N ASN A 270 -27.48 -42.48 38.66
CA ASN A 270 -27.83 -43.46 39.72
C ASN A 270 -29.30 -43.39 40.11
N VAL A 271 -30.13 -42.61 39.37
CA VAL A 271 -31.59 -42.55 39.61
C VAL A 271 -32.21 -43.82 39.07
N PRO A 272 -32.92 -44.61 39.92
CA PRO A 272 -33.45 -45.91 39.51
C PRO A 272 -34.67 -45.83 38.58
N TYR A 273 -35.36 -44.70 38.52
CA TYR A 273 -36.56 -44.53 37.69
C TYR A 273 -36.32 -44.07 36.28
N ASN A 274 -35.09 -43.94 35.84
CA ASN A 274 -34.80 -43.65 34.45
C ASN A 274 -35.10 -44.87 33.57
N LEU A 275 -35.81 -44.65 32.51
CA LEU A 275 -36.23 -45.70 31.58
C LEU A 275 -35.02 -46.31 30.83
N VAL A 276 -34.00 -45.51 30.56
CA VAL A 276 -32.75 -45.90 29.93
C VAL A 276 -31.54 -45.37 30.71
N ASN A 277 -30.54 -46.21 30.92
CA ASN A 277 -29.29 -45.85 31.55
C ASN A 277 -28.14 -46.78 31.09
N PRO A 278 -27.14 -46.27 30.28
CA PRO A 278 -26.94 -44.89 29.87
C PRO A 278 -28.00 -44.40 28.88
N GLU A 279 -28.40 -43.15 28.98
CA GLU A 279 -29.20 -42.45 27.98
C GLU A 279 -28.25 -41.86 26.93
N ILE A 280 -28.48 -42.16 25.67
CA ILE A 280 -27.74 -41.65 24.52
C ILE A 280 -28.72 -40.82 23.69
N GLY A 281 -28.63 -39.48 23.82
CA GLY A 281 -29.40 -38.53 23.03
C GLY A 281 -28.58 -38.06 21.83
N SER A 282 -29.19 -38.11 20.64
CA SER A 282 -28.60 -37.53 19.43
C SER A 282 -29.59 -36.67 18.71
N SER A 283 -29.20 -35.50 18.25
CA SER A 283 -30.03 -34.65 17.44
C SER A 283 -29.23 -33.93 16.37
N PHE A 284 -29.82 -33.71 15.21
CA PHE A 284 -29.33 -32.75 14.24
C PHE A 284 -30.43 -31.74 13.92
N ARG A 285 -29.98 -30.49 13.61
CA ARG A 285 -30.87 -29.44 13.14
C ARG A 285 -30.17 -28.62 12.07
N PHE A 286 -30.75 -28.62 10.88
CA PHE A 286 -30.37 -27.71 9.80
C PHE A 286 -31.38 -26.57 9.78
N GLN A 287 -30.87 -25.33 9.84
CA GLN A 287 -31.67 -24.12 9.80
C GLN A 287 -31.15 -23.19 8.72
N LEU A 288 -32.06 -22.73 7.88
CA LEU A 288 -31.81 -21.69 6.89
C LEU A 288 -32.58 -20.44 7.31
N THR A 289 -31.90 -19.32 7.44
CA THR A 289 -32.50 -18.02 7.78
C THR A 289 -32.26 -17.05 6.66
N GLN A 290 -33.30 -16.32 6.24
CA GLN A 290 -33.23 -15.31 5.18
C GLN A 290 -33.74 -13.97 5.71
N HIS A 291 -32.90 -12.94 5.61
CA HIS A 291 -33.36 -11.56 5.82
C HIS A 291 -34.26 -11.14 4.66
N LEU A 292 -35.42 -10.55 4.92
CA LEU A 292 -36.37 -10.10 3.89
C LEU A 292 -36.44 -8.56 3.76
N LEU A 293 -36.15 -7.79 4.81
CA LEU A 293 -36.21 -6.33 4.82
C LEU A 293 -34.80 -5.73 5.02
N GLN A 294 -34.38 -5.56 6.28
CA GLN A 294 -33.02 -5.10 6.60
C GLN A 294 -32.03 -6.23 6.29
N GLY A 295 -30.98 -5.92 5.56
CA GLY A 295 -29.95 -6.91 5.20
C GLY A 295 -30.32 -7.80 4.00
N PHE A 296 -31.44 -7.57 3.33
CA PHE A 296 -31.81 -8.32 2.12
C PHE A 296 -31.06 -7.86 0.89
N GLY A 297 -30.58 -8.83 0.09
CA GLY A 297 -30.01 -8.62 -1.23
C GLY A 297 -28.50 -8.32 -1.20
N PHE A 298 -27.96 -8.09 -2.37
CA PHE A 298 -26.50 -7.94 -2.57
C PHE A 298 -25.96 -6.57 -2.14
N ASP A 299 -26.77 -5.51 -2.21
CA ASP A 299 -26.28 -4.16 -1.94
C ASP A 299 -25.75 -3.96 -0.51
N PRO A 300 -26.51 -4.30 0.55
CA PRO A 300 -26.01 -4.15 1.91
C PRO A 300 -24.91 -5.19 2.25
N ASN A 301 -24.99 -6.40 1.67
CA ASN A 301 -24.11 -7.50 2.04
C ASN A 301 -22.76 -7.45 1.32
N LEU A 302 -22.69 -7.02 0.08
CA LEU A 302 -21.43 -6.90 -0.69
C LEU A 302 -20.78 -5.52 -0.59
N ARG A 303 -21.27 -4.62 0.27
CA ARG A 303 -20.75 -3.25 0.35
C ARG A 303 -19.24 -3.20 0.63
N TRP A 304 -18.75 -4.02 1.55
CA TRP A 304 -17.34 -4.07 1.88
C TRP A 304 -16.46 -4.54 0.72
N ILE A 305 -16.92 -5.55 -0.02
CA ILE A 305 -16.20 -6.07 -1.19
C ILE A 305 -16.19 -5.00 -2.29
N ARG A 306 -17.30 -4.28 -2.50
CA ARG A 306 -17.38 -3.20 -3.49
C ARG A 306 -16.46 -2.04 -3.12
N ILE A 307 -16.49 -1.60 -1.85
CA ILE A 307 -15.61 -0.54 -1.35
C ILE A 307 -14.14 -0.98 -1.45
N ALA A 308 -13.79 -2.21 -1.06
CA ALA A 308 -12.42 -2.70 -1.17
C ALA A 308 -11.94 -2.81 -2.62
N ARG A 309 -12.83 -3.19 -3.56
CA ARG A 309 -12.52 -3.20 -5.00
C ARG A 309 -12.25 -1.78 -5.52
N ASN A 310 -13.11 -0.84 -5.18
CA ASN A 310 -12.92 0.57 -5.51
C ASN A 310 -11.65 1.13 -4.88
N THR A 311 -11.33 0.75 -3.64
CA THR A 311 -10.09 1.14 -2.96
C THR A 311 -8.86 0.55 -3.64
N ARG A 312 -8.94 -0.68 -4.16
CA ARG A 312 -7.85 -1.30 -4.94
C ARG A 312 -7.66 -0.57 -6.29
N GLU A 313 -8.74 -0.25 -6.98
CA GLU A 313 -8.71 0.58 -8.19
C GLU A 313 -8.14 1.97 -7.91
N ASN A 314 -8.52 2.59 -6.79
CA ASN A 314 -7.94 3.84 -6.35
C ASN A 314 -6.44 3.71 -6.05
N GLY A 315 -5.99 2.56 -5.55
CA GLY A 315 -4.56 2.25 -5.38
C GLY A 315 -3.78 2.39 -6.69
N ASP A 316 -4.30 1.90 -7.80
CA ASP A 316 -3.66 2.03 -9.14
C ASP A 316 -3.63 3.50 -9.60
N VAL A 317 -4.71 4.26 -9.33
CA VAL A 317 -4.77 5.69 -9.64
C VAL A 317 -3.75 6.49 -8.82
N VAL A 318 -3.65 6.21 -7.52
CA VAL A 318 -2.67 6.85 -6.62
C VAL A 318 -1.24 6.45 -6.97
N PHE A 319 -1.00 5.20 -7.39
CA PHE A 319 0.29 4.77 -7.89
C PHE A 319 0.72 5.56 -9.13
N ARG A 320 -0.22 5.77 -10.09
CA ARG A 320 0.02 6.64 -11.25
C ARG A 320 0.35 8.07 -10.82
N GLN A 321 -0.37 8.62 -9.85
CA GLN A 321 -0.10 9.94 -9.29
C GLN A 321 1.30 10.01 -8.64
N GLN A 322 1.71 8.96 -7.92
CA GLN A 322 3.05 8.85 -7.35
C GLN A 322 4.13 8.91 -8.42
N ILE A 323 3.96 8.15 -9.52
CA ILE A 323 4.95 8.17 -10.61
C ILE A 323 5.06 9.57 -11.20
N ILE A 324 3.93 10.23 -11.51
CA ILE A 324 3.92 11.61 -12.05
C ILE A 324 4.65 12.57 -11.10
N ALA A 325 4.34 12.51 -9.81
CA ALA A 325 4.95 13.38 -8.82
C ALA A 325 6.46 13.14 -8.68
N THR A 326 6.87 11.87 -8.60
CA THR A 326 8.28 11.50 -8.44
C THR A 326 9.09 11.84 -9.70
N VAL A 327 8.57 11.52 -10.89
CA VAL A 327 9.25 11.85 -12.16
C VAL A 327 9.43 13.36 -12.29
N SER A 328 8.38 14.15 -12.06
CA SER A 328 8.48 15.62 -12.13
C SER A 328 9.48 16.18 -11.09
N GLN A 329 9.58 15.56 -9.92
CA GLN A 329 10.57 15.94 -8.90
C GLN A 329 11.99 15.60 -9.38
N ILE A 330 12.21 14.43 -9.98
CA ILE A 330 13.50 14.01 -10.53
C ILE A 330 13.95 14.95 -11.64
N GLU A 331 13.05 15.32 -12.56
CA GLU A 331 13.34 16.29 -13.61
C GLU A 331 13.78 17.64 -13.02
N ASN A 332 13.10 18.12 -11.97
CA ASN A 332 13.48 19.36 -11.30
C ASN A 332 14.86 19.27 -10.63
N ILE A 333 15.16 18.17 -9.92
CA ILE A 333 16.46 17.92 -9.30
C ILE A 333 17.55 17.83 -10.39
N TYR A 334 17.25 17.22 -11.53
CA TYR A 334 18.18 17.11 -12.64
C TYR A 334 18.53 18.48 -13.24
N TRP A 335 17.54 19.35 -13.48
CA TRP A 335 17.79 20.70 -13.98
C TRP A 335 18.53 21.57 -12.97
N ASP A 336 18.32 21.35 -11.65
CA ASP A 336 19.14 21.99 -10.62
C ASP A 336 20.58 21.51 -10.64
N LEU A 337 20.84 20.23 -10.89
CA LEU A 337 22.17 19.66 -11.05
C LEU A 337 22.88 20.25 -12.27
N VAL A 338 22.20 20.32 -13.44
CA VAL A 338 22.74 20.93 -14.67
C VAL A 338 23.10 22.39 -14.42
N THR A 339 22.21 23.14 -13.77
CA THR A 339 22.44 24.56 -13.43
C THR A 339 23.65 24.73 -12.51
N ALA A 340 23.77 23.91 -11.46
CA ALA A 340 24.90 23.96 -10.54
C ALA A 340 26.23 23.60 -11.23
N TYR A 341 26.19 22.64 -12.16
CA TYR A 341 27.37 22.25 -12.95
C TYR A 341 27.84 23.39 -13.85
N GLU A 342 26.93 24.02 -14.60
CA GLU A 342 27.27 25.16 -15.46
C GLU A 342 27.68 26.41 -14.64
N ALA A 343 27.10 26.63 -13.45
CA ALA A 343 27.50 27.72 -12.56
C ALA A 343 28.95 27.60 -12.09
N VAL A 344 29.46 26.39 -11.84
CA VAL A 344 30.89 26.17 -11.53
C VAL A 344 31.74 26.58 -12.71
N ARG A 345 31.37 26.20 -13.95
CA ARG A 345 32.12 26.57 -15.16
C ARG A 345 32.15 28.09 -15.41
N VAL A 346 31.02 28.77 -15.11
CA VAL A 346 30.98 30.26 -15.20
C VAL A 346 31.91 30.88 -14.18
N ASN A 347 31.91 30.42 -12.92
CA ASN A 347 32.75 30.97 -11.87
C ASN A 347 34.24 30.62 -12.06
N GLU A 348 34.58 29.46 -12.65
CA GLU A 348 35.95 29.12 -13.04
C GLU A 348 36.50 30.07 -14.08
N ARG A 349 35.71 30.38 -15.14
CA ARG A 349 36.09 31.36 -16.16
C ARG A 349 36.24 32.77 -15.57
N ALA A 350 35.37 33.15 -14.64
CA ALA A 350 35.46 34.43 -13.95
C ALA A 350 36.72 34.53 -13.10
N LEU A 351 37.11 33.46 -12.39
CA LEU A 351 38.34 33.41 -11.61
C LEU A 351 39.60 33.51 -12.53
N GLN A 352 39.60 32.75 -13.64
CA GLN A 352 40.71 32.82 -14.63
C GLN A 352 40.87 34.24 -15.19
N LEU A 353 39.74 34.90 -15.51
CA LEU A 353 39.79 36.29 -16.01
C LEU A 353 40.29 37.25 -14.93
N ALA A 354 39.83 37.11 -13.67
CA ALA A 354 40.29 37.94 -12.57
C ALA A 354 41.81 37.74 -12.29
N GLN A 355 42.29 36.49 -12.36
CA GLN A 355 43.72 36.16 -12.20
C GLN A 355 44.58 36.77 -13.32
N LYS A 356 44.08 36.68 -14.58
CA LYS A 356 44.74 37.30 -15.71
C LYS A 356 44.81 38.81 -15.55
N THR A 357 43.72 39.47 -15.17
CA THR A 357 43.70 40.92 -14.92
C THR A 357 44.69 41.30 -13.82
N LEU A 358 44.75 40.51 -12.71
CA LEU A 358 45.75 40.76 -11.66
C LEU A 358 47.19 40.67 -12.19
N SER A 359 47.49 39.63 -12.99
CA SER A 359 48.83 39.46 -13.60
C SER A 359 49.18 40.63 -14.54
N ASP A 360 48.23 41.05 -15.36
CA ASP A 360 48.42 42.19 -16.27
C ASP A 360 48.60 43.50 -15.48
N ASP A 361 47.88 43.74 -14.38
CA ASP A 361 48.01 44.88 -13.48
C ASP A 361 49.37 44.85 -12.72
N GLU A 362 49.83 43.70 -12.27
CA GLU A 362 51.15 43.53 -11.62
C GLU A 362 52.27 43.93 -12.56
N GLU A 363 52.18 43.56 -13.83
CA GLU A 363 53.21 43.97 -14.83
C GLU A 363 53.13 45.46 -15.12
N GLN A 364 51.95 46.06 -15.21
CA GLN A 364 51.78 47.50 -15.41
C GLN A 364 52.29 48.35 -14.22
N VAL A 365 52.10 47.86 -13.00
CA VAL A 365 52.64 48.50 -11.78
C VAL A 365 54.21 48.40 -11.80
N ARG A 366 54.74 47.24 -12.20
CA ARG A 366 56.20 47.01 -12.29
C ARG A 366 56.87 47.95 -13.26
N ILE A 367 56.26 48.23 -14.41
CA ILE A 367 56.79 49.16 -15.41
C ILE A 367 56.38 50.62 -15.13
N GLY A 368 55.65 50.88 -14.03
CA GLY A 368 55.34 52.24 -13.57
C GLY A 368 54.16 52.93 -14.28
N THR A 369 53.36 52.22 -15.07
CA THR A 369 52.24 52.78 -15.81
C THR A 369 50.92 52.77 -14.98
N LEU A 370 50.90 52.01 -13.86
CA LEU A 370 49.71 51.88 -12.99
C LEU A 370 50.10 52.19 -11.53
N ALA A 371 49.13 52.79 -10.78
CA ALA A 371 49.37 53.09 -9.38
C ALA A 371 49.29 51.83 -8.49
N PRO A 372 50.12 51.64 -7.44
CA PRO A 372 50.15 50.46 -6.60
C PRO A 372 48.80 50.12 -5.89
N ILE A 373 47.90 51.12 -5.68
CA ILE A 373 46.61 50.96 -5.05
C ILE A 373 45.66 50.06 -5.88
N THR A 374 45.79 50.07 -7.21
CA THR A 374 44.97 49.26 -8.11
C THR A 374 45.23 47.77 -7.93
N LEU A 375 46.44 47.38 -7.50
CA LEU A 375 46.79 45.99 -7.18
C LEU A 375 45.97 45.43 -6.01
N ALA A 376 45.67 46.26 -5.01
CA ALA A 376 44.79 45.86 -3.90
C ALA A 376 43.37 45.57 -4.38
N GLN A 377 42.86 46.35 -5.34
CA GLN A 377 41.54 46.14 -5.95
C GLN A 377 41.49 44.85 -6.79
N ALA A 378 42.53 44.59 -7.62
CA ALA A 378 42.63 43.39 -8.40
C ALA A 378 42.72 42.13 -7.52
N LYS A 379 43.51 42.17 -6.43
CA LYS A 379 43.59 41.09 -5.43
C LYS A 379 42.23 40.84 -4.74
N SER A 380 41.49 41.90 -4.41
CA SER A 380 40.11 41.77 -3.86
C SER A 380 39.19 41.12 -4.89
N GLY A 381 39.28 41.44 -6.18
CA GLY A 381 38.52 40.84 -7.25
C GLY A 381 38.78 39.32 -7.39
N VAL A 382 40.05 38.92 -7.33
CA VAL A 382 40.43 37.50 -7.34
C VAL A 382 39.88 36.76 -6.10
N ALA A 383 39.96 37.36 -4.91
CA ALA A 383 39.44 36.80 -3.68
C ALA A 383 37.91 36.58 -3.76
N THR A 384 37.18 37.57 -4.30
CA THR A 384 35.74 37.47 -4.51
C THR A 384 35.37 36.40 -5.53
N ALA A 385 36.08 36.33 -6.65
CA ALA A 385 35.85 35.28 -7.66
C ALA A 385 36.13 33.87 -7.10
N ASN A 386 37.18 33.72 -6.29
CA ASN A 386 37.46 32.45 -5.61
C ASN A 386 36.39 32.07 -4.59
N GLN A 387 35.88 33.02 -3.80
CA GLN A 387 34.76 32.77 -2.90
C GLN A 387 33.51 32.28 -3.66
N ASN A 388 33.16 32.92 -4.76
CA ASN A 388 32.03 32.53 -5.60
C ASN A 388 32.23 31.12 -6.19
N LEU A 389 33.46 30.77 -6.60
CA LEU A 389 33.77 29.42 -7.08
C LEU A 389 33.59 28.38 -5.98
N ILE A 390 34.11 28.60 -4.78
CA ILE A 390 33.96 27.67 -3.66
C ILE A 390 32.45 27.48 -3.32
N THR A 391 31.68 28.57 -3.34
CA THR A 391 30.23 28.50 -3.09
C THR A 391 29.51 27.66 -4.15
N SER A 392 29.82 27.87 -5.44
CA SER A 392 29.21 27.10 -6.53
C SER A 392 29.62 25.62 -6.52
N GLN A 393 30.88 25.30 -6.18
CA GLN A 393 31.34 23.92 -6.00
C GLN A 393 30.61 23.22 -4.85
N THR A 394 30.40 23.90 -3.72
CA THR A 394 29.67 23.37 -2.59
C THR A 394 28.22 23.11 -2.98
N GLN A 395 27.59 24.02 -3.74
CA GLN A 395 26.22 23.85 -4.24
C GLN A 395 26.11 22.66 -5.21
N LEU A 396 27.13 22.47 -6.09
CA LEU A 396 27.17 21.32 -6.98
C LEU A 396 27.23 20.00 -6.19
N LEU A 397 28.09 19.92 -5.16
CA LEU A 397 28.18 18.73 -4.30
C LEU A 397 26.82 18.41 -3.64
N LEU A 398 26.10 19.44 -3.18
CA LEU A 398 24.76 19.26 -2.62
C LEU A 398 23.78 18.71 -3.65
N GLN A 399 23.75 19.27 -4.86
CA GLN A 399 22.85 18.78 -5.92
C GLN A 399 23.20 17.36 -6.37
N GLN A 400 24.48 17.01 -6.43
CA GLN A 400 24.91 15.63 -6.68
C GLN A 400 24.42 14.67 -5.59
N LEU A 401 24.46 15.07 -4.33
CA LEU A 401 23.97 14.27 -3.21
C LEU A 401 22.45 14.05 -3.31
N LEU A 402 21.68 15.12 -3.58
CA LEU A 402 20.23 15.05 -3.77
C LEU A 402 19.86 14.14 -4.95
N MET A 403 20.59 14.27 -6.07
CA MET A 403 20.37 13.42 -7.23
C MET A 403 20.67 11.95 -6.95
N LYS A 404 21.79 11.65 -6.29
CA LYS A 404 22.13 10.28 -5.86
C LYS A 404 21.02 9.68 -4.98
N ASN A 405 20.52 10.43 -3.98
CA ASN A 405 19.42 9.96 -3.13
C ASN A 405 18.15 9.69 -3.91
N ALA A 406 17.88 10.45 -4.96
CA ALA A 406 16.68 10.30 -5.76
C ALA A 406 16.70 9.06 -6.68
N ILE A 407 17.89 8.63 -7.14
CA ILE A 407 18.08 7.56 -8.14
C ILE A 407 18.62 6.24 -7.56
N THR A 408 18.94 6.17 -6.26
CA THR A 408 19.49 4.96 -5.62
C THR A 408 18.62 4.50 -4.46
N LYS A 409 18.57 3.19 -4.24
CA LYS A 409 17.93 2.59 -3.04
C LYS A 409 18.85 2.63 -1.82
N ASN A 410 20.16 2.45 -2.07
CA ASN A 410 21.15 2.38 -1.00
C ASN A 410 22.31 3.33 -1.33
N MET A 411 22.43 4.40 -0.53
CA MET A 411 23.54 5.35 -0.60
C MET A 411 24.80 4.85 0.12
N GLY A 412 24.71 3.75 0.86
CA GLY A 412 25.84 3.18 1.60
C GLY A 412 26.87 2.44 0.75
N ASP A 413 26.65 2.34 -0.56
CA ASP A 413 27.64 1.81 -1.50
C ASP A 413 28.84 2.77 -1.58
N PRO A 414 30.06 2.33 -1.16
CA PRO A 414 31.25 3.20 -1.10
C PRO A 414 31.61 3.80 -2.46
N ILE A 415 31.35 3.07 -3.54
CA ILE A 415 31.66 3.52 -4.91
C ILE A 415 30.73 4.66 -5.31
N LEU A 416 29.43 4.48 -5.11
CA LEU A 416 28.41 5.49 -5.43
C LEU A 416 28.51 6.73 -4.54
N ALA A 417 28.90 6.56 -3.28
CA ALA A 417 29.04 7.67 -2.34
C ALA A 417 30.06 8.70 -2.82
N ILE A 418 31.20 8.25 -3.36
CA ILE A 418 32.32 9.10 -3.76
C ILE A 418 32.19 9.59 -5.20
N ALA A 419 31.61 8.83 -6.12
CA ALA A 419 31.58 9.13 -7.55
C ALA A 419 30.83 10.45 -7.84
N PRO A 420 31.43 11.43 -8.55
CA PRO A 420 30.71 12.62 -8.97
C PRO A 420 29.67 12.29 -10.05
N VAL A 421 28.52 12.97 -10.01
CA VAL A 421 27.49 12.87 -11.05
C VAL A 421 27.70 13.99 -12.06
N ILE A 422 27.88 13.62 -13.33
CA ILE A 422 28.08 14.54 -14.44
C ILE A 422 26.83 14.49 -15.32
N PRO A 423 26.05 15.60 -15.43
CA PRO A 423 24.94 15.66 -16.37
C PRO A 423 25.47 15.68 -17.81
N THR A 424 24.85 14.90 -18.69
CA THR A 424 25.23 14.84 -20.11
C THR A 424 24.43 15.81 -20.98
N ASP A 425 23.31 16.31 -20.47
CA ASP A 425 22.46 17.23 -21.21
C ASP A 425 22.80 18.67 -20.87
N THR A 426 22.69 19.56 -21.87
CA THR A 426 22.92 21.00 -21.72
C THR A 426 21.61 21.76 -21.77
N LEU A 427 21.52 22.89 -21.06
CA LEU A 427 20.40 23.82 -21.14
C LEU A 427 20.34 24.45 -22.53
N GLN A 428 19.60 23.88 -23.44
CA GLN A 428 19.35 24.46 -24.76
C GLN A 428 18.06 25.28 -24.72
N ILE A 429 18.14 26.46 -25.34
CA ILE A 429 16.98 27.35 -25.49
C ILE A 429 16.16 26.82 -26.64
N SER A 430 15.21 25.95 -26.37
CA SER A 430 14.23 25.53 -27.38
C SER A 430 13.18 26.63 -27.57
N GLU A 431 12.84 26.90 -28.83
CA GLU A 431 11.73 27.82 -29.15
C GLU A 431 10.44 27.31 -28.48
N PRO A 432 9.58 28.22 -28.01
CA PRO A 432 8.33 27.83 -27.40
C PRO A 432 7.49 27.06 -28.44
N GLN A 433 7.03 25.88 -28.06
CA GLN A 433 5.96 25.22 -28.82
C GLN A 433 4.78 26.16 -28.88
N ALA A 434 4.08 26.19 -30.06
CA ALA A 434 2.88 27.02 -30.24
C ALA A 434 1.96 26.86 -29.03
N ALA A 435 1.61 28.00 -28.42
CA ALA A 435 0.82 27.99 -27.19
C ALA A 435 -0.56 27.37 -27.48
N ARG A 436 -0.83 26.22 -26.91
CA ARG A 436 -2.15 25.57 -26.96
C ARG A 436 -3.16 26.44 -26.19
N PRO A 437 -4.43 26.53 -26.62
CA PRO A 437 -5.47 27.22 -25.87
C PRO A 437 -5.57 26.69 -24.43
N VAL A 438 -5.76 27.59 -23.46
CA VAL A 438 -5.84 27.21 -22.03
C VAL A 438 -7.00 26.26 -21.77
N GLU A 439 -8.11 26.50 -22.45
CA GLU A 439 -9.35 25.75 -22.30
C GLU A 439 -9.16 24.27 -22.71
N ASP A 440 -8.39 24.01 -23.76
CA ASP A 440 -8.07 22.65 -24.22
C ASP A 440 -7.21 21.91 -23.19
N LEU A 441 -6.20 22.61 -22.64
CA LEU A 441 -5.34 22.06 -21.57
C LEU A 441 -6.14 21.75 -20.30
N ILE A 442 -7.10 22.59 -19.94
CA ILE A 442 -7.98 22.36 -18.78
C ILE A 442 -8.86 21.14 -19.03
N GLN A 443 -9.48 21.02 -20.23
CA GLN A 443 -10.31 19.87 -20.55
C GLN A 443 -9.53 18.56 -20.52
N GLU A 444 -8.31 18.56 -21.03
CA GLU A 444 -7.41 17.42 -20.99
C GLU A 444 -7.04 17.06 -19.54
N ALA A 445 -6.68 18.05 -18.72
CA ALA A 445 -6.38 17.85 -17.30
C ALA A 445 -7.58 17.27 -16.54
N LEU A 446 -8.79 17.78 -16.77
CA LEU A 446 -10.01 17.29 -16.12
C LEU A 446 -10.36 15.85 -16.51
N GLN A 447 -9.88 15.35 -17.66
CA GLN A 447 -10.07 13.97 -18.08
C GLN A 447 -8.96 13.03 -17.57
N ALA A 448 -7.70 13.51 -17.55
CA ALA A 448 -6.52 12.68 -17.35
C ALA A 448 -5.99 12.66 -15.91
N ARG A 449 -6.30 13.68 -15.09
CA ARG A 449 -5.71 13.82 -13.74
C ARG A 449 -6.20 12.75 -12.76
N PRO A 450 -5.25 12.08 -12.07
CA PRO A 450 -5.57 11.04 -11.08
C PRO A 450 -6.43 11.53 -9.91
N GLU A 451 -6.30 12.79 -9.51
CA GLU A 451 -7.04 13.36 -8.36
C GLU A 451 -8.56 13.35 -8.60
N ILE A 452 -9.00 13.58 -9.85
CA ILE A 452 -10.41 13.51 -10.21
C ILE A 452 -10.92 12.07 -10.17
N ALA A 453 -10.11 11.13 -10.67
CA ALA A 453 -10.46 9.71 -10.61
C ALA A 453 -10.62 9.25 -9.13
N THR A 454 -9.69 9.62 -8.27
CA THR A 454 -9.76 9.37 -6.82
C THR A 454 -11.02 10.00 -6.21
N ALA A 455 -11.33 11.25 -6.53
CA ALA A 455 -12.53 11.93 -6.00
C ALA A 455 -13.83 11.24 -6.46
N ARG A 456 -13.90 10.78 -7.71
CA ARG A 456 -15.06 10.02 -8.24
C ARG A 456 -15.20 8.66 -7.55
N ILE A 457 -14.10 7.95 -7.31
CA ILE A 457 -14.10 6.68 -6.57
C ILE A 457 -14.58 6.90 -5.13
N ASN A 458 -14.12 7.96 -4.45
CA ASN A 458 -14.56 8.30 -3.11
C ASN A 458 -16.05 8.66 -3.07
N LEU A 459 -16.55 9.39 -4.06
CA LEU A 459 -17.97 9.68 -4.22
C LEU A 459 -18.80 8.38 -4.41
N ALA A 460 -18.31 7.44 -5.23
CA ALA A 460 -18.95 6.13 -5.41
C ALA A 460 -18.98 5.32 -4.11
N ASN A 461 -17.91 5.35 -3.31
CA ASN A 461 -17.86 4.70 -2.01
C ASN A 461 -18.84 5.33 -1.00
N ALA A 462 -18.96 6.65 -0.99
CA ALA A 462 -19.96 7.36 -0.19
C ALA A 462 -21.40 6.99 -0.61
N GLU A 463 -21.65 6.82 -1.91
CA GLU A 463 -22.94 6.37 -2.43
C GLU A 463 -23.29 4.94 -1.99
N ILE A 464 -22.31 4.01 -2.01
CA ILE A 464 -22.49 2.64 -1.50
C ILE A 464 -22.91 2.68 -0.03
N SER A 465 -22.23 3.49 0.80
CA SER A 465 -22.52 3.65 2.23
C SER A 465 -23.93 4.23 2.46
N ARG A 466 -24.28 5.27 1.71
CA ARG A 466 -25.61 5.88 1.74
C ARG A 466 -26.72 4.88 1.42
N LYS A 467 -26.56 4.07 0.36
CA LYS A 467 -27.52 3.02 0.00
C LYS A 467 -27.65 1.95 1.08
N SER A 468 -26.52 1.57 1.69
CA SER A 468 -26.51 0.58 2.76
C SER A 468 -27.21 1.07 4.03
N LEU A 469 -26.97 2.31 4.45
CA LEU A 469 -27.64 2.92 5.61
C LEU A 469 -29.12 3.14 5.37
N LYS A 470 -29.54 3.46 4.14
CA LYS A 470 -30.95 3.50 3.78
C LYS A 470 -31.63 2.12 3.93
N ASN A 471 -30.91 1.03 3.66
CA ASN A 471 -31.39 -0.32 3.93
C ASN A 471 -31.48 -0.60 5.45
N ALA A 472 -30.51 -0.10 6.23
CA ALA A 472 -30.47 -0.26 7.69
C ALA A 472 -31.64 0.41 8.43
N LEU A 473 -32.30 1.41 7.84
CA LEU A 473 -33.50 2.04 8.41
C LEU A 473 -34.72 1.12 8.47
N ARG A 474 -34.73 0.06 7.66
CA ARG A 474 -35.87 -0.88 7.62
C ARG A 474 -35.92 -1.73 8.88
N PRO A 475 -37.08 -2.17 9.34
CA PRO A 475 -37.19 -3.18 10.39
C PRO A 475 -36.54 -4.50 9.92
N THR A 476 -36.12 -5.35 10.86
CA THR A 476 -35.67 -6.70 10.53
C THR A 476 -36.88 -7.62 10.42
N LEU A 477 -36.93 -8.33 9.31
CA LEU A 477 -37.87 -9.44 9.10
C LEU A 477 -37.08 -10.62 8.60
N ASP A 478 -36.93 -11.62 9.47
CA ASP A 478 -36.18 -12.83 9.19
C ASP A 478 -37.15 -13.99 9.06
N VAL A 479 -37.14 -14.63 7.91
CA VAL A 479 -37.85 -15.88 7.70
C VAL A 479 -36.85 -17.01 7.84
N TYR A 480 -37.21 -18.00 8.62
CA TYR A 480 -36.39 -19.19 8.79
C TYR A 480 -37.18 -20.48 8.60
N ALA A 481 -36.49 -21.45 8.05
CA ALA A 481 -36.99 -22.81 7.96
C ALA A 481 -35.95 -23.74 8.57
N PHE A 482 -36.43 -24.75 9.27
CA PHE A 482 -35.55 -25.75 9.82
C PHE A 482 -36.09 -27.16 9.61
N TYR A 483 -35.17 -28.09 9.50
CA TYR A 483 -35.40 -29.51 9.51
C TYR A 483 -34.39 -30.19 10.43
N GLY A 484 -34.89 -31.04 11.29
CA GLY A 484 -34.08 -31.81 12.24
C GLY A 484 -34.69 -33.14 12.54
N SER A 485 -33.97 -33.88 13.33
CA SER A 485 -34.47 -35.13 13.92
C SER A 485 -33.76 -35.34 15.26
N SER A 486 -34.43 -36.00 16.17
CA SER A 486 -33.86 -36.40 17.46
C SER A 486 -34.09 -37.89 17.67
N SER A 487 -33.16 -38.51 18.36
CA SER A 487 -33.27 -39.90 18.75
C SER A 487 -32.75 -40.12 20.16
N VAL A 488 -33.28 -41.12 20.81
CA VAL A 488 -32.81 -41.58 22.11
C VAL A 488 -32.52 -43.07 22.02
N ALA A 489 -31.36 -43.49 22.47
CA ALA A 489 -30.95 -44.89 22.58
C ALA A 489 -30.38 -45.14 23.98
N GLY A 490 -30.34 -46.39 24.39
CA GLY A 490 -29.72 -46.73 25.67
C GLY A 490 -30.13 -48.14 26.13
N ASP A 491 -29.53 -48.56 27.24
CA ASP A 491 -29.92 -49.83 27.85
C ASP A 491 -31.15 -49.60 28.72
N GLN A 492 -32.19 -50.35 28.43
CA GLN A 492 -33.43 -50.28 29.14
C GLN A 492 -33.24 -50.78 30.57
N THR A 493 -33.65 -49.98 31.54
CA THR A 493 -33.64 -50.38 32.94
C THR A 493 -34.86 -51.25 33.29
N ALA A 494 -34.70 -52.23 34.14
CA ALA A 494 -35.74 -53.22 34.48
C ALA A 494 -36.86 -52.66 35.39
N ILE A 495 -37.28 -51.43 35.19
CA ILE A 495 -38.26 -50.75 36.06
C ILE A 495 -39.71 -51.17 35.78
N LEU A 496 -40.01 -51.41 34.53
CA LEU A 496 -41.32 -51.81 34.05
C LEU A 496 -41.26 -53.19 33.39
N PRO A 497 -42.15 -54.14 33.77
CA PRO A 497 -42.15 -55.41 33.07
C PRO A 497 -42.64 -55.29 31.64
N PRO A 498 -42.17 -56.15 30.71
CA PRO A 498 -42.71 -56.19 29.35
C PRO A 498 -44.23 -56.36 29.37
N CYS A 499 -44.95 -55.78 28.37
CA CYS A 499 -46.40 -55.82 28.31
C CYS A 499 -46.96 -57.24 28.15
N ASP A 500 -46.17 -58.20 27.77
CA ASP A 500 -46.51 -59.63 27.64
C ASP A 500 -46.18 -60.45 28.90
N PHE A 501 -45.77 -59.78 29.97
CA PHE A 501 -45.56 -60.50 31.24
C PHE A 501 -46.86 -61.03 31.81
N PRO A 502 -46.93 -62.26 32.22
CA PRO A 502 -48.14 -62.83 32.80
C PRO A 502 -48.66 -62.03 34.01
N GLY A 503 -49.85 -61.42 33.90
CA GLY A 503 -50.45 -60.55 34.91
C GLY A 503 -50.32 -59.05 34.62
N SER A 504 -49.73 -58.63 33.53
CA SER A 504 -49.75 -57.22 33.08
C SER A 504 -51.19 -56.91 32.57
N ILE A 505 -51.70 -55.75 33.01
CA ILE A 505 -53.02 -55.26 32.50
C ILE A 505 -52.69 -54.53 31.17
N PRO A 506 -53.29 -54.95 30.04
CA PRO A 506 -53.08 -54.26 28.77
C PRO A 506 -53.39 -52.79 28.87
N GLY A 507 -52.45 -51.95 28.52
CA GLY A 507 -52.58 -50.48 28.52
C GLY A 507 -52.14 -49.75 29.79
N THR A 508 -51.65 -50.45 30.82
CA THR A 508 -51.12 -49.79 32.03
C THR A 508 -49.72 -50.24 32.41
N ASN A 509 -48.83 -49.29 32.60
CA ASN A 509 -47.49 -49.41 33.24
C ASN A 509 -46.62 -50.59 32.79
N CYS A 510 -46.70 -51.00 31.55
CA CYS A 510 -45.76 -51.95 30.95
C CYS A 510 -45.05 -51.38 29.74
N LEU A 511 -43.86 -51.91 29.42
CA LEU A 511 -43.07 -51.48 28.35
C LEU A 511 -43.24 -52.34 27.10
N ASN A 512 -43.65 -51.74 25.96
CA ASN A 512 -43.66 -52.46 24.69
C ASN A 512 -42.25 -52.80 24.23
N PRO A 513 -41.96 -54.10 24.06
CA PRO A 513 -40.63 -54.48 23.54
C PRO A 513 -40.39 -53.83 22.18
N GLY A 514 -39.26 -53.13 22.02
CA GLY A 514 -38.87 -52.50 20.77
C GLY A 514 -39.23 -51.03 20.56
N THR A 515 -39.91 -50.38 21.57
CA THR A 515 -40.18 -48.94 21.50
C THR A 515 -38.97 -48.07 21.82
N ILE A 516 -37.97 -48.64 22.49
CA ILE A 516 -36.72 -47.94 22.79
C ILE A 516 -35.56 -48.60 22.02
N PRO A 517 -34.77 -47.87 21.27
CA PRO A 517 -33.63 -48.38 20.53
C PRO A 517 -32.62 -49.04 21.47
N ARG A 518 -31.95 -50.10 20.99
CA ARG A 518 -30.89 -50.78 21.70
C ARG A 518 -29.74 -49.85 22.02
N SER A 519 -28.94 -50.20 23.02
CA SER A 519 -27.75 -49.46 23.44
C SER A 519 -26.76 -49.19 22.33
N GLY A 520 -26.16 -48.02 22.35
CA GLY A 520 -25.06 -47.61 21.51
C GLY A 520 -25.36 -46.51 20.48
N TYR A 521 -24.35 -45.71 20.17
CA TYR A 521 -24.44 -44.63 19.17
C TYR A 521 -24.86 -45.08 17.76
N PRO A 522 -24.46 -46.26 17.24
CA PRO A 522 -24.93 -46.70 15.93
C PRO A 522 -26.48 -46.80 15.84
N ASN A 523 -27.14 -47.23 16.89
CA ASN A 523 -28.61 -47.29 16.91
C ASN A 523 -29.23 -45.92 17.02
N ALA A 524 -28.66 -45.03 17.87
CA ALA A 524 -29.08 -43.62 17.95
C ALA A 524 -28.96 -42.92 16.58
N PHE A 525 -27.88 -43.13 15.85
CA PHE A 525 -27.70 -42.55 14.52
C PHE A 525 -28.62 -43.18 13.45
N HIS A 526 -28.87 -44.47 13.51
CA HIS A 526 -29.82 -45.13 12.63
C HIS A 526 -31.20 -44.49 12.77
N ASP A 527 -31.68 -44.28 13.99
CA ASP A 527 -32.97 -43.70 14.24
C ASP A 527 -33.05 -42.22 13.97
N LEU A 528 -31.93 -41.53 14.15
CA LEU A 528 -31.78 -40.12 13.77
C LEU A 528 -31.99 -39.88 12.28
N PHE A 529 -31.44 -40.77 11.43
CA PHE A 529 -31.47 -40.61 9.97
C PHE A 529 -32.65 -41.34 9.30
N ASN A 530 -33.35 -42.25 9.99
CA ASN A 530 -34.56 -42.86 9.45
C ASN A 530 -35.85 -42.03 9.72
N SER A 531 -35.69 -40.82 10.32
CA SER A 531 -36.76 -39.90 10.63
C SER A 531 -37.73 -40.42 11.72
N SER A 532 -37.21 -41.11 12.73
CA SER A 532 -38.00 -41.59 13.85
C SER A 532 -38.57 -40.46 14.71
N GLY A 533 -37.83 -39.34 14.84
CA GLY A 533 -38.24 -38.15 15.61
C GLY A 533 -38.05 -36.85 14.79
N PRO A 534 -38.85 -36.63 13.71
CA PRO A 534 -38.65 -35.47 12.84
C PRO A 534 -39.09 -34.17 13.54
N ASP A 535 -38.22 -33.14 13.46
CA ASP A 535 -38.49 -31.75 13.86
C ASP A 535 -38.38 -30.86 12.62
N LYS A 536 -39.51 -30.25 12.23
CA LYS A 536 -39.56 -29.38 11.05
C LYS A 536 -40.48 -28.20 11.27
N GLY A 537 -40.07 -27.05 10.84
CA GLY A 537 -40.88 -25.86 11.00
C GLY A 537 -40.40 -24.72 10.12
N VAL A 538 -41.30 -23.78 9.97
CA VAL A 538 -41.06 -22.47 9.36
C VAL A 538 -41.53 -21.42 10.34
N GLY A 539 -40.79 -20.33 10.41
CA GLY A 539 -41.14 -19.21 11.26
C GLY A 539 -40.66 -17.89 10.70
N ALA A 540 -41.18 -16.83 11.24
CA ALA A 540 -40.75 -15.48 10.93
C ALA A 540 -40.50 -14.70 12.23
N ASN A 541 -39.42 -13.93 12.26
CA ASN A 541 -39.09 -13.04 13.36
C ASN A 541 -39.13 -11.60 12.86
N LEU A 542 -40.03 -10.79 13.39
CA LEU A 542 -40.12 -9.35 13.08
C LEU A 542 -39.63 -8.55 14.28
N ASN A 543 -38.60 -7.73 14.07
CA ASN A 543 -38.14 -6.80 15.09
C ASN A 543 -38.26 -5.36 14.58
N ILE A 544 -39.01 -4.53 15.28
CA ILE A 544 -39.27 -3.13 14.96
C ILE A 544 -38.71 -2.27 16.09
N VAL A 545 -37.65 -1.52 15.79
CA VAL A 545 -37.05 -0.54 16.73
C VAL A 545 -37.88 0.75 16.68
N LEU A 546 -38.74 0.99 17.70
CA LEU A 546 -39.72 2.07 17.68
C LEU A 546 -39.15 3.49 17.51
N ARG A 547 -37.95 3.77 18.00
CA ARG A 547 -37.35 5.10 17.89
C ARG A 547 -36.19 5.21 16.90
N ASN A 548 -35.50 4.13 16.60
CA ASN A 548 -34.39 3.97 15.63
C ASN A 548 -33.45 5.16 15.43
N ARG A 549 -33.19 5.93 16.54
CA ARG A 549 -32.44 7.19 16.49
C ARG A 549 -31.02 7.06 16.00
N ALA A 550 -30.34 5.96 16.37
CA ALA A 550 -28.94 5.72 15.97
C ALA A 550 -28.82 5.62 14.45
N VAL A 551 -29.62 4.73 13.83
CA VAL A 551 -29.55 4.52 12.37
C VAL A 551 -30.09 5.74 11.61
N GLN A 552 -31.08 6.49 12.15
CA GLN A 552 -31.54 7.74 11.56
C GLN A 552 -30.42 8.78 11.54
N SER A 553 -29.67 8.94 12.64
CA SER A 553 -28.54 9.89 12.69
C SER A 553 -27.42 9.48 11.74
N GLU A 554 -27.09 8.19 11.65
CA GLU A 554 -26.09 7.66 10.72
C GLU A 554 -26.50 7.87 9.26
N GLN A 555 -27.77 7.68 8.94
CA GLN A 555 -28.30 7.90 7.58
C GLN A 555 -28.22 9.37 7.17
N VAL A 556 -28.64 10.32 8.06
CA VAL A 556 -28.52 11.76 7.79
C VAL A 556 -27.07 12.15 7.63
N ARG A 557 -26.18 11.65 8.51
CA ARG A 557 -24.75 11.88 8.41
C ARG A 557 -24.18 11.40 7.08
N SER A 558 -24.53 10.20 6.65
CA SER A 558 -24.06 9.64 5.37
C SER A 558 -24.56 10.45 4.17
N GLU A 559 -25.79 10.99 4.23
CA GLU A 559 -26.30 11.87 3.17
C GLU A 559 -25.48 13.19 3.12
N LEU A 560 -25.14 13.75 4.28
CA LEU A 560 -24.30 14.95 4.37
C LEU A 560 -22.87 14.67 3.87
N GLU A 561 -22.26 13.54 4.25
CA GLU A 561 -20.93 13.12 3.77
C GLU A 561 -20.93 12.90 2.24
N TYR A 562 -22.01 12.34 1.69
CA TYR A 562 -22.17 12.21 0.23
C TYR A 562 -22.24 13.58 -0.45
N ARG A 563 -23.02 14.54 0.12
CA ARG A 563 -23.09 15.91 -0.40
C ARG A 563 -21.75 16.64 -0.27
N GLN A 564 -21.05 16.45 0.84
CA GLN A 564 -19.72 16.99 1.04
C GLN A 564 -18.74 16.45 -0.02
N SER A 565 -18.82 15.16 -0.36
CA SER A 565 -18.00 14.55 -1.41
C SER A 565 -18.32 15.11 -2.80
N GLN A 566 -19.59 15.44 -3.09
CA GLN A 566 -19.98 16.12 -4.33
C GLN A 566 -19.36 17.52 -4.44
N VAL A 567 -19.43 18.29 -3.36
CA VAL A 567 -18.82 19.63 -3.31
C VAL A 567 -17.30 19.54 -3.40
N GLY A 568 -16.69 18.53 -2.73
CA GLY A 568 -15.25 18.26 -2.81
C GLY A 568 -14.78 17.96 -4.23
N LEU A 569 -15.54 17.18 -5.00
CA LEU A 569 -15.22 16.94 -6.42
C LEU A 569 -15.20 18.25 -7.22
N GLN A 570 -16.23 19.12 -7.05
CA GLN A 570 -16.26 20.41 -7.72
C GLN A 570 -15.11 21.34 -7.31
N GLN A 571 -14.73 21.29 -6.03
CA GLN A 571 -13.56 22.02 -5.54
C GLN A 571 -12.26 21.56 -6.21
N ILE A 572 -12.06 20.24 -6.38
CA ILE A 572 -10.89 19.67 -7.05
C ILE A 572 -10.88 20.09 -8.53
N GLU A 573 -12.01 20.07 -9.24
CA GLU A 573 -12.12 20.52 -10.63
C GLU A 573 -11.74 22.01 -10.77
N ASN A 574 -12.21 22.85 -9.87
CA ASN A 574 -11.85 24.27 -9.82
C ASN A 574 -10.35 24.46 -9.53
N GLN A 575 -9.81 23.72 -8.57
CA GLN A 575 -8.39 23.79 -8.21
C GLN A 575 -7.49 23.40 -9.38
N ILE A 576 -7.84 22.33 -10.11
CA ILE A 576 -7.11 21.89 -11.30
C ILE A 576 -7.15 22.97 -12.38
N SER A 577 -8.32 23.58 -12.61
CA SER A 577 -8.46 24.65 -13.59
C SER A 577 -7.58 25.86 -13.27
N ILE A 578 -7.43 26.21 -12.00
CA ILE A 578 -6.54 27.29 -11.54
C ILE A 578 -5.06 26.86 -11.71
N GLU A 579 -4.70 25.64 -11.33
CA GLU A 579 -3.33 25.14 -11.39
C GLU A 579 -2.82 25.08 -12.83
N VAL A 580 -3.64 24.64 -13.80
CA VAL A 580 -3.28 24.61 -15.23
C VAL A 580 -3.04 26.02 -15.77
N ARG A 581 -3.92 26.98 -15.44
CA ARG A 581 -3.75 28.38 -15.85
C ARG A 581 -2.49 28.99 -15.26
N GLN A 582 -2.25 28.76 -13.96
CA GLN A 582 -1.05 29.25 -13.27
C GLN A 582 0.23 28.65 -13.89
N SER A 583 0.24 27.35 -14.17
CA SER A 583 1.37 26.68 -14.81
C SER A 583 1.64 27.24 -16.20
N GLN A 584 0.61 27.49 -17.01
CA GLN A 584 0.77 28.11 -18.32
C GLN A 584 1.31 29.54 -18.23
N PHE A 585 0.79 30.36 -17.29
CA PHE A 585 1.33 31.71 -17.08
C PHE A 585 2.78 31.67 -16.64
N SER A 586 3.16 30.70 -15.79
CA SER A 586 4.54 30.51 -15.35
C SER A 586 5.47 30.17 -16.52
N VAL A 587 5.04 29.34 -17.46
CA VAL A 587 5.82 29.04 -18.69
C VAL A 587 6.04 30.29 -19.52
N GLN A 588 4.98 31.09 -19.76
CA GLN A 588 5.06 32.33 -20.53
C GLN A 588 5.96 33.36 -19.85
N GLN A 589 5.81 33.55 -18.54
CA GLN A 589 6.60 34.46 -17.74
C GLN A 589 8.09 34.07 -17.75
N ASN A 590 8.41 32.78 -17.50
CA ASN A 590 9.77 32.30 -17.43
C ASN A 590 10.46 32.33 -18.80
N TYR A 591 9.71 32.12 -19.89
CA TYR A 591 10.23 32.31 -21.24
C TYR A 591 10.59 33.77 -21.52
N ALA A 592 9.72 34.71 -21.19
CA ALA A 592 10.03 36.14 -21.34
C ALA A 592 11.20 36.56 -20.46
N ALA A 593 11.28 36.06 -19.21
CA ALA A 593 12.42 36.31 -18.32
C ALA A 593 13.74 35.76 -18.89
N LEU A 594 13.71 34.56 -19.51
CA LEU A 594 14.87 33.99 -20.18
C LEU A 594 15.34 34.85 -21.35
N GLN A 595 14.44 35.31 -22.20
CA GLN A 595 14.78 36.21 -23.33
C GLN A 595 15.42 37.52 -22.84
N ALA A 596 14.85 38.12 -21.78
CA ALA A 596 15.41 39.31 -21.16
C ALA A 596 16.81 39.07 -20.56
N ALA A 597 17.01 37.92 -19.90
CA ALA A 597 18.32 37.56 -19.33
C ALA A 597 19.39 37.34 -20.43
N ILE A 598 19.02 36.71 -21.54
CA ILE A 598 19.91 36.53 -22.70
C ILE A 598 20.31 37.88 -23.26
N ALA A 599 19.38 38.80 -23.50
CA ALA A 599 19.66 40.15 -23.96
C ALA A 599 20.61 40.90 -22.99
N ALA A 600 20.33 40.80 -21.67
CA ALA A 600 21.17 41.42 -20.64
C ALA A 600 22.63 40.85 -20.65
N ARG A 601 22.79 39.52 -20.82
CA ARG A 601 24.10 38.89 -20.97
C ARG A 601 24.83 39.40 -22.19
N ASP A 602 24.18 39.52 -23.33
CA ASP A 602 24.79 39.94 -24.59
C ASP A 602 25.25 41.41 -24.47
N TYR A 603 24.47 42.29 -23.88
CA TYR A 603 24.88 43.67 -23.56
C TYR A 603 26.04 43.73 -22.55
N ALA A 604 26.04 42.89 -21.51
CA ALA A 604 27.12 42.83 -20.54
C ALA A 604 28.44 42.35 -21.19
N LYS A 605 28.36 41.40 -22.12
CA LYS A 605 29.49 40.88 -22.91
C LYS A 605 30.05 41.97 -23.83
N GLU A 606 29.19 42.70 -24.51
CA GLU A 606 29.61 43.83 -25.36
C GLU A 606 30.25 44.95 -24.52
N SER A 607 29.65 45.27 -23.37
CA SER A 607 30.20 46.27 -22.43
C SER A 607 31.61 45.88 -21.95
N LEU A 608 31.80 44.59 -21.52
CA LEU A 608 33.13 44.10 -21.12
C LEU A 608 34.14 44.24 -22.27
N THR A 609 33.74 43.85 -23.48
CA THR A 609 34.61 43.94 -24.67
C THR A 609 34.97 45.39 -24.97
N ALA A 610 34.02 46.32 -24.84
CA ALA A 610 34.24 47.74 -25.04
C ALA A 610 35.21 48.33 -23.95
N GLU A 611 35.00 47.98 -22.67
CA GLU A 611 35.87 48.46 -21.59
C GLU A 611 37.29 47.87 -21.67
N GLN A 612 37.46 46.62 -22.10
CA GLN A 612 38.76 46.00 -22.37
C GLN A 612 39.49 46.74 -23.50
N LYS A 613 38.80 47.12 -24.59
CA LYS A 613 39.38 47.90 -25.69
C LYS A 613 39.77 49.31 -25.22
N LYS A 614 38.91 50.01 -24.49
CA LYS A 614 39.22 51.34 -23.91
C LYS A 614 40.44 51.26 -22.99
N PHE A 615 40.49 50.21 -22.16
CA PHE A 615 41.62 49.98 -21.28
C PHE A 615 42.93 49.78 -22.04
N SER A 616 42.92 49.00 -23.13
CA SER A 616 44.11 48.80 -23.97
C SER A 616 44.61 50.07 -24.68
N TYR A 617 43.72 51.08 -24.86
CA TYR A 617 44.06 52.42 -25.37
C TYR A 617 44.33 53.46 -24.27
N GLY A 618 44.35 53.05 -22.98
CA GLY A 618 44.53 53.96 -21.85
C GLY A 618 43.38 54.89 -21.53
N ALA A 619 42.17 54.62 -22.08
CA ALA A 619 40.97 55.43 -21.91
C ALA A 619 39.98 54.86 -20.85
N SER A 620 40.37 53.79 -20.14
CA SER A 620 39.59 53.17 -19.04
C SER A 620 40.52 52.74 -17.89
N THR A 621 39.94 52.35 -16.76
CA THR A 621 40.64 51.89 -15.58
C THR A 621 40.46 50.38 -15.36
N PRO A 622 41.42 49.67 -14.70
CA PRO A 622 41.27 48.26 -14.35
C PRO A 622 40.00 47.97 -13.53
N THR A 623 39.61 48.92 -12.68
CA THR A 623 38.40 48.81 -11.86
C THR A 623 37.11 48.70 -12.71
N LEU A 624 37.02 49.48 -13.81
CA LEU A 624 35.88 49.41 -14.72
C LEU A 624 35.85 48.09 -15.49
N VAL A 625 37.02 47.57 -15.89
CA VAL A 625 37.10 46.24 -16.53
C VAL A 625 36.67 45.13 -15.56
N LEU A 626 37.11 45.17 -14.29
CA LEU A 626 36.70 44.22 -13.26
C LEU A 626 35.20 44.32 -12.97
N GLN A 627 34.65 45.55 -12.94
CA GLN A 627 33.19 45.76 -12.76
C GLN A 627 32.41 45.15 -13.92
N ALA A 628 32.80 45.44 -15.17
CA ALA A 628 32.14 44.89 -16.35
C ALA A 628 32.25 43.34 -16.41
N SER A 629 33.37 42.79 -15.96
CA SER A 629 33.56 41.33 -15.82
C SER A 629 32.63 40.73 -14.76
N SER A 630 32.48 41.37 -13.60
CA SER A 630 31.53 40.95 -12.55
C SER A 630 30.10 41.01 -13.03
N ASP A 631 29.75 42.05 -13.78
CA ASP A 631 28.41 42.25 -14.32
C ASP A 631 28.09 41.18 -15.41
N LEU A 632 29.08 40.82 -16.24
CA LEU A 632 28.92 39.69 -17.17
C LEU A 632 28.70 38.36 -16.44
N THR A 633 29.51 38.06 -15.40
CA THR A 633 29.38 36.86 -14.61
C THR A 633 28.01 36.74 -13.94
N LYS A 634 27.48 37.89 -13.41
CA LYS A 634 26.11 37.94 -12.87
C LYS A 634 25.05 37.70 -13.97
N ALA A 635 25.22 38.30 -15.14
CA ALA A 635 24.31 38.14 -16.26
C ALA A 635 24.30 36.69 -16.77
N GLU A 636 25.46 36.02 -16.88
CA GLU A 636 25.58 34.61 -17.24
C GLU A 636 24.86 33.73 -16.20
N SER A 637 25.07 33.96 -14.90
CA SER A 637 24.38 33.26 -13.83
C SER A 637 22.85 33.45 -13.87
N ASN A 638 22.40 34.66 -14.20
CA ASN A 638 20.98 34.95 -14.38
C ASN A 638 20.36 34.20 -15.58
N VAL A 639 21.10 34.06 -16.70
CA VAL A 639 20.68 33.24 -17.84
C VAL A 639 20.48 31.77 -17.43
N LEU A 640 21.47 31.21 -16.70
CA LEU A 640 21.38 29.81 -16.22
C LEU A 640 20.16 29.60 -15.35
N ASN A 641 19.94 30.49 -14.38
CA ASN A 641 18.78 30.42 -13.48
C ASN A 641 17.44 30.58 -14.24
N ALA A 642 17.38 31.54 -15.20
CA ALA A 642 16.19 31.75 -16.01
C ALA A 642 15.89 30.55 -16.92
N ALA A 643 16.92 29.94 -17.51
CA ALA A 643 16.78 28.73 -18.33
C ALA A 643 16.28 27.52 -17.49
N ALA A 644 16.85 27.32 -16.31
CA ALA A 644 16.39 26.27 -15.39
C ALA A 644 14.94 26.49 -14.95
N ASN A 645 14.56 27.71 -14.62
CA ASN A 645 13.18 28.04 -14.23
C ASN A 645 12.20 27.83 -15.40
N TYR A 646 12.62 28.12 -16.62
CA TYR A 646 11.81 27.84 -17.81
C TYR A 646 11.59 26.33 -18.00
N GLU A 647 12.65 25.50 -17.93
CA GLU A 647 12.52 24.05 -18.04
C GLU A 647 11.63 23.46 -16.90
N LYS A 648 11.84 23.89 -15.66
CA LYS A 648 10.99 23.50 -14.54
C LYS A 648 9.53 23.92 -14.70
N SER A 649 9.28 25.08 -15.30
CA SER A 649 7.89 25.51 -15.58
C SER A 649 7.21 24.64 -16.63
N LYS A 650 7.96 24.10 -17.61
CA LYS A 650 7.43 23.09 -18.57
C LYS A 650 7.10 21.79 -17.84
N VAL A 651 8.00 21.29 -17.00
CA VAL A 651 7.73 20.10 -16.17
C VAL A 651 6.48 20.29 -15.29
N GLN A 652 6.31 21.47 -14.71
CA GLN A 652 5.12 21.77 -13.92
C GLN A 652 3.84 21.83 -14.76
N LEU A 653 3.90 22.34 -15.97
CA LEU A 653 2.77 22.34 -16.91
C LEU A 653 2.40 20.90 -17.28
N ASP A 654 3.37 20.07 -17.66
CA ASP A 654 3.15 18.67 -18.01
C ASP A 654 2.57 17.86 -16.83
N LYS A 655 3.01 18.15 -15.60
CA LYS A 655 2.42 17.60 -14.38
C LYS A 655 0.97 18.05 -14.19
N SER A 656 0.69 19.35 -14.38
CA SER A 656 -0.65 19.91 -14.18
C SER A 656 -1.67 19.43 -15.21
N THR A 657 -1.23 19.09 -16.43
CA THR A 657 -2.05 18.48 -17.48
C THR A 657 -2.08 16.96 -17.45
N ALA A 658 -1.28 16.32 -16.55
CA ALA A 658 -1.05 14.87 -16.49
C ALA A 658 -0.43 14.27 -17.78
N GLU A 659 0.22 15.08 -18.61
CA GLU A 659 0.90 14.64 -19.83
C GLU A 659 2.30 14.02 -19.55
N THR A 660 2.85 14.12 -18.34
CA THR A 660 4.20 13.66 -17.99
C THR A 660 4.48 12.23 -18.46
N LEU A 661 3.58 11.28 -18.20
CA LEU A 661 3.79 9.88 -18.56
C LEU A 661 3.75 9.65 -20.08
N SER A 662 2.81 10.28 -20.77
CA SER A 662 2.64 10.14 -22.22
C SER A 662 3.77 10.82 -23.00
N LYS A 663 4.26 11.97 -22.53
CA LYS A 663 5.39 12.68 -23.17
C LYS A 663 6.71 11.93 -23.01
N LEU A 664 6.93 11.33 -21.86
CA LEU A 664 8.13 10.56 -21.57
C LEU A 664 8.06 9.11 -22.06
N GLY A 665 6.89 8.64 -22.50
CA GLY A 665 6.67 7.25 -22.91
C GLY A 665 6.82 6.26 -21.77
N ILE A 666 6.43 6.63 -20.54
CA ILE A 666 6.55 5.78 -19.35
C ILE A 666 5.38 4.80 -19.31
N ASP A 667 5.69 3.50 -19.27
CA ASP A 667 4.72 2.45 -19.01
C ASP A 667 4.56 2.24 -17.49
N ILE A 668 3.32 2.28 -17.03
CA ILE A 668 2.97 2.06 -15.61
C ILE A 668 3.35 0.63 -15.18
N ALA A 669 3.20 -0.36 -16.08
CA ALA A 669 3.56 -1.75 -15.78
C ALA A 669 5.07 -1.92 -15.52
N ASP A 670 5.93 -1.19 -16.25
CA ASP A 670 7.36 -1.16 -15.98
C ASP A 670 7.66 -0.56 -14.61
N ALA A 671 6.98 0.53 -14.26
CA ALA A 671 7.10 1.16 -12.95
C ALA A 671 6.56 0.26 -11.82
N GLU A 672 5.51 -0.51 -12.04
CA GLU A 672 4.95 -1.46 -11.08
C GLU A 672 5.89 -2.66 -10.86
N SER A 673 6.46 -3.22 -11.92
CA SER A 673 7.41 -4.32 -11.85
C SER A 673 8.77 -3.93 -11.26
N GLY A 674 9.13 -2.62 -11.28
CA GLY A 674 10.44 -2.13 -10.86
C GLY A 674 11.56 -2.41 -11.85
N GLN A 675 11.23 -2.75 -13.09
CA GLN A 675 12.17 -2.99 -14.19
C GLN A 675 11.71 -2.19 -15.41
N VAL A 676 12.46 -1.20 -15.81
CA VAL A 676 12.18 -0.39 -16.99
C VAL A 676 12.68 -1.11 -18.23
N LYS A 677 11.77 -1.69 -19.00
CA LYS A 677 12.08 -2.38 -20.27
C LYS A 677 12.24 -1.39 -21.42
N HIS A 678 11.46 -0.32 -21.41
CA HIS A 678 11.50 0.74 -22.41
C HIS A 678 12.08 2.00 -21.78
N ALA A 679 13.26 2.45 -22.24
CA ALA A 679 13.87 3.67 -21.71
C ALA A 679 12.94 4.87 -22.00
N PRO A 680 12.62 5.70 -20.98
CA PRO A 680 11.90 6.95 -21.18
C PRO A 680 12.63 7.84 -22.19
N THR A 681 11.89 8.63 -22.98
CA THR A 681 12.47 9.55 -23.95
C THR A 681 11.93 10.95 -23.73
N VAL A 682 12.77 11.85 -23.24
CA VAL A 682 12.45 13.27 -23.11
C VAL A 682 12.66 13.93 -24.48
N LYS A 683 11.57 14.44 -25.08
CA LYS A 683 11.64 15.16 -26.36
C LYS A 683 12.27 16.54 -26.17
N GLY A 684 13.23 16.90 -27.02
CA GLY A 684 13.82 18.24 -27.06
C GLY A 684 15.13 18.40 -26.26
N VAL A 685 15.64 17.33 -25.68
CA VAL A 685 16.96 17.30 -25.06
C VAL A 685 17.96 16.74 -26.06
N VAL A 686 19.00 17.48 -26.37
CA VAL A 686 20.12 17.02 -27.23
C VAL A 686 21.23 16.56 -26.30
N PRO A 687 21.70 15.30 -26.43
CA PRO A 687 22.84 14.84 -25.66
C PRO A 687 24.06 15.75 -25.89
N GLY A 688 24.67 16.28 -24.83
CA GLY A 688 25.89 17.03 -24.92
C GLY A 688 27.05 16.14 -25.44
N ASN A 689 28.02 16.74 -26.11
CA ASN A 689 29.17 16.01 -26.61
C ASN A 689 30.04 15.58 -25.40
N VAL A 690 30.10 14.31 -25.10
CA VAL A 690 30.78 13.77 -23.90
C VAL A 690 32.27 14.11 -23.91
N GLU A 691 32.89 14.30 -25.10
CA GLU A 691 34.30 14.68 -25.24
C GLU A 691 34.59 16.10 -24.75
N GLU A 692 33.65 17.04 -24.84
CA GLU A 692 33.81 18.41 -24.29
C GLU A 692 33.66 18.45 -22.76
N LEU A 693 33.00 17.48 -22.19
CA LEU A 693 32.76 17.37 -20.73
C LEU A 693 33.94 16.76 -19.98
N THR A 694 34.89 16.14 -20.68
CA THR A 694 36.09 15.47 -20.11
C THR A 694 37.29 16.36 -19.96
N SER A 695 37.23 17.66 -20.24
CA SER A 695 38.35 18.58 -19.93
C SER A 695 38.70 18.49 -18.44
N PRO A 696 39.97 18.24 -18.09
CA PRO A 696 40.34 17.96 -16.70
C PRO A 696 40.14 19.20 -15.84
N THR A 697 39.06 19.25 -15.11
CA THR A 697 38.99 20.08 -13.90
C THR A 697 40.04 19.57 -12.93
N ALA A 698 40.88 20.44 -12.43
CA ALA A 698 41.93 20.10 -11.48
C ALA A 698 41.38 19.21 -10.34
N PRO A 699 42.13 18.20 -9.91
CA PRO A 699 41.63 17.29 -8.87
C PRO A 699 41.30 18.10 -7.60
N TYR A 700 40.10 17.86 -7.09
CA TYR A 700 39.66 18.37 -5.79
C TYR A 700 40.70 17.98 -4.72
N VAL A 701 41.40 18.97 -4.17
CA VAL A 701 42.20 18.79 -2.98
C VAL A 701 41.29 19.10 -1.80
N PRO A 702 40.95 18.11 -0.96
CA PRO A 702 40.13 18.36 0.21
C PRO A 702 40.83 19.39 1.11
N PRO A 703 40.09 20.31 1.74
CA PRO A 703 40.69 21.27 2.68
C PRO A 703 41.44 20.51 3.77
N PRO A 704 42.60 20.97 4.22
CA PRO A 704 43.33 20.33 5.30
C PRO A 704 42.43 20.22 6.52
N GLY A 705 42.36 19.01 7.06
CA GLY A 705 41.56 18.74 8.27
C GLY A 705 41.93 19.70 9.40
N PRO A 706 41.04 19.95 10.36
CA PRO A 706 41.26 20.90 11.45
C PRO A 706 42.58 20.59 12.14
N GLN A 707 43.52 21.53 12.07
CA GLN A 707 44.79 21.44 12.78
C GLN A 707 44.45 21.41 14.28
N THR A 708 44.86 20.36 14.94
CA THR A 708 44.81 20.29 16.41
C THR A 708 45.68 21.39 16.98
N LEU A 709 45.05 22.37 17.63
CA LEU A 709 45.76 23.39 18.40
C LEU A 709 46.63 22.70 19.46
N PRO A 710 47.90 23.09 19.62
CA PRO A 710 48.73 22.56 20.70
C PRO A 710 48.13 22.98 22.06
N LYS A 711 47.97 21.99 22.93
CA LYS A 711 47.61 22.23 24.33
C LYS A 711 48.70 23.08 24.99
N GLN A 712 48.32 24.28 25.49
CA GLN A 712 49.06 24.99 26.53
C GLN A 712 48.71 24.43 27.87
#